data_d4d6b0e4f3808d218a44d726850bfe91
#
_entry.id   d4d6b0e4f3808d218a44d726850bfe91
#
_cell.length_a   1.000
_cell.length_b   1.000
_cell.length_c   1.000
_cell.angle_alpha   90.00
_cell.angle_beta   90.00
_cell.angle_gamma   90.00
#
_symmetry.space_group_name_H-M   'P 1'
#
loop_
_entity.id
_entity.type
_entity.pdbx_description
1 polymer ?
#
loop_
_entity_poly.entity_id
_entity_poly.type
_entity_poly.pdbx_seq_one_letter_code
_entity_poly.pdbx_strand_id
1 'polypeptide(L)'
;MEALNGIVESIVFKSSDTGYTVIKFRENNIIHTAVGVLPHVKEGQNLKITGSWVNHSQFGKQFKVEECEEILPTSKDGIEKYLSSGIIQGIGPVTAKKIVNKFGEDTLNILDNNIERLKEIEGIGKKKLETIIESYREQRELKNITIFLQTHGLSVNQCLKIYKKYGSSSVDTVKNNPYILCDEISGIGFKTSDKIARSLGIGVDSPFRIQSGIRYVINEFCANGHTFMPKDELIKEASNVLTVSGDIIEENIKNAALDRKIKLEKINDKEGVFTIPNYYCELGITNRILTLAISNFQDISVDVDHLILQFENKNNITFAESQKDAIISAFQNGIEIITGGPGTGKTTIIKCIIEIFETCGLKVLLGAPTGRAAKRMSESTGKEATTIHRMLDMGVFEKEESVFVTNAEEHSLEADVVIIDEASMIDITLMNALLKSIKVGTRLIIVGDVDQLPSVGAGNVLNDFIESGFTKVVRLKEIFRQGKESMIVVNAHKINKGEMPKLNEKGTDFFFIRNDIQEGILNTIIDLINTRLPKFNSNWDKLKSIQVLVPMKKGVLGVTNLNEKIQNVLNPKAPYKKEKEFRSMIFREGDKVMQIKNNYSLKWTRIAGKGEHEGSGVFNGDMGFIENIDLEGKKLSIIFDDERKVIYDFMYLDELDLAYAITIHKSQGSEFPVVIIPAYMGAPLLMNRNLLYTGITRAKEMVVVVGIPKALKYMVDNTRSMERYSSLNWRIKEVISNDVFEQD
;
A
#
# COMPACT_ATOMS: atom_id res chain seq x y z
N MET A 1 -9.91 -14.41 -34.64
CA MET A 1 -9.39 -13.05 -34.76
C MET A 1 -9.83 -12.49 -36.08
N GLU A 2 -10.41 -11.31 -36.10
CA GLU A 2 -10.76 -10.56 -37.31
C GLU A 2 -9.80 -9.40 -37.48
N ALA A 3 -9.55 -8.96 -38.69
CA ALA A 3 -8.75 -7.78 -38.98
C ALA A 3 -9.64 -6.71 -39.67
N LEU A 4 -9.59 -5.49 -39.15
CA LEU A 4 -10.26 -4.33 -39.71
C LEU A 4 -9.22 -3.33 -40.22
N ASN A 5 -9.45 -2.78 -41.41
CA ASN A 5 -8.59 -1.77 -42.04
C ASN A 5 -9.35 -0.46 -42.17
N GLY A 6 -8.86 0.61 -41.61
CA GLY A 6 -9.60 1.87 -41.64
C GLY A 6 -8.86 3.03 -40.99
N ILE A 7 -9.60 4.12 -40.81
CA ILE A 7 -9.07 5.39 -40.32
C ILE A 7 -9.62 5.69 -38.91
N VAL A 8 -8.78 6.19 -38.05
CA VAL A 8 -9.18 6.73 -36.72
C VAL A 8 -9.91 8.04 -36.96
N GLU A 9 -11.20 8.04 -36.74
CA GLU A 9 -12.05 9.23 -36.95
C GLU A 9 -11.95 10.19 -35.76
N SER A 10 -12.02 9.65 -34.54
CA SER A 10 -11.86 10.43 -33.33
C SER A 10 -11.40 9.56 -32.15
N ILE A 11 -10.74 10.19 -31.20
CA ILE A 11 -10.35 9.55 -29.93
C ILE A 11 -11.37 9.93 -28.87
N VAL A 12 -12.20 8.96 -28.46
CA VAL A 12 -13.24 9.16 -27.44
C VAL A 12 -12.65 9.23 -26.04
N PHE A 13 -11.61 8.41 -25.78
CA PHE A 13 -10.93 8.35 -24.49
C PHE A 13 -9.49 7.86 -24.69
N LYS A 14 -8.54 8.45 -23.95
CA LYS A 14 -7.15 8.02 -23.95
C LYS A 14 -6.57 8.18 -22.54
N SER A 15 -6.11 7.08 -21.93
CA SER A 15 -5.39 7.09 -20.67
C SER A 15 -3.90 7.35 -20.92
N SER A 16 -3.36 8.39 -20.32
CA SER A 16 -1.93 8.72 -20.39
C SER A 16 -1.06 7.66 -19.69
N ASP A 17 -1.60 7.02 -18.65
CA ASP A 17 -0.83 6.10 -17.78
C ASP A 17 -0.83 4.67 -18.30
N THR A 18 -1.96 4.21 -18.85
CA THR A 18 -2.11 2.82 -19.31
C THR A 18 -2.03 2.68 -20.82
N GLY A 19 -2.08 3.79 -21.56
CA GLY A 19 -2.19 3.78 -23.03
C GLY A 19 -3.52 3.21 -23.53
N TYR A 20 -4.48 2.88 -22.63
CA TYR A 20 -5.78 2.38 -23.03
C TYR A 20 -6.56 3.48 -23.74
N THR A 21 -7.00 3.17 -24.96
CA THR A 21 -7.61 4.14 -25.85
C THR A 21 -8.92 3.59 -26.40
N VAL A 22 -9.94 4.43 -26.47
CA VAL A 22 -11.21 4.17 -27.14
C VAL A 22 -11.28 5.08 -28.35
N ILE A 23 -11.38 4.48 -29.54
CA ILE A 23 -11.41 5.22 -30.80
C ILE A 23 -12.72 4.95 -31.56
N LYS A 24 -13.16 5.94 -32.33
CA LYS A 24 -14.08 5.75 -33.43
C LYS A 24 -13.26 5.42 -34.68
N PHE A 25 -13.46 4.22 -35.18
CA PHE A 25 -12.69 3.64 -36.28
C PHE A 25 -13.57 3.43 -37.47
N ARG A 26 -13.25 4.08 -38.58
CA ARG A 26 -14.04 4.02 -39.81
C ARG A 26 -13.43 3.01 -40.77
N GLU A 27 -14.20 1.96 -41.04
CA GLU A 27 -13.92 0.99 -42.11
C GLU A 27 -15.01 1.03 -43.15
N ASN A 28 -14.68 1.24 -44.44
CA ASN A 28 -15.63 1.22 -45.55
C ASN A 28 -16.91 2.02 -45.29
N ASN A 29 -16.83 3.23 -44.76
CA ASN A 29 -17.94 4.12 -44.36
C ASN A 29 -18.75 3.65 -43.12
N ILE A 30 -18.38 2.60 -42.46
CA ILE A 30 -18.99 2.14 -41.19
C ILE A 30 -18.10 2.56 -40.04
N ILE A 31 -18.70 3.20 -39.03
CA ILE A 31 -17.96 3.64 -37.83
C ILE A 31 -18.12 2.58 -36.73
N HIS A 32 -17.00 1.99 -36.34
CA HIS A 32 -16.88 1.05 -35.26
C HIS A 32 -16.32 1.73 -34.02
N THR A 33 -16.67 1.25 -32.82
CA THR A 33 -15.94 1.59 -31.61
C THR A 33 -14.88 0.53 -31.38
N ALA A 34 -13.61 0.90 -31.46
CA ALA A 34 -12.49 0.03 -31.17
C ALA A 34 -11.84 0.44 -29.84
N VAL A 35 -11.45 -0.57 -29.04
CA VAL A 35 -10.92 -0.37 -27.69
C VAL A 35 -9.69 -1.25 -27.49
N GLY A 36 -8.65 -0.68 -26.91
CA GLY A 36 -7.41 -1.43 -26.64
C GLY A 36 -6.30 -0.53 -26.12
N VAL A 37 -5.11 -1.11 -25.94
CA VAL A 37 -3.93 -0.34 -25.56
C VAL A 37 -3.29 0.22 -26.83
N LEU A 38 -3.59 1.48 -27.14
CA LEU A 38 -3.21 2.17 -28.38
C LEU A 38 -2.56 3.54 -28.05
N PRO A 39 -1.42 3.57 -27.39
CA PRO A 39 -0.86 4.81 -26.81
C PRO A 39 -0.42 5.83 -27.85
N HIS A 40 -0.09 5.40 -29.05
CA HIS A 40 0.43 6.26 -30.12
C HIS A 40 -0.64 6.64 -31.17
N VAL A 41 -1.85 6.11 -31.00
CA VAL A 41 -2.92 6.39 -31.95
C VAL A 41 -3.34 7.86 -31.87
N LYS A 42 -3.48 8.49 -33.04
CA LYS A 42 -3.97 9.85 -33.25
C LYS A 42 -5.10 9.84 -34.26
N GLU A 43 -5.92 10.88 -34.23
CA GLU A 43 -7.00 11.09 -35.20
C GLU A 43 -6.41 11.26 -36.59
N GLY A 44 -7.06 10.65 -37.59
CA GLY A 44 -6.62 10.66 -38.98
C GLY A 44 -5.63 9.56 -39.37
N GLN A 45 -5.13 8.76 -38.44
CA GLN A 45 -4.25 7.62 -38.76
C GLN A 45 -5.01 6.49 -39.45
N ASN A 46 -4.35 5.87 -40.42
CA ASN A 46 -4.83 4.67 -41.10
C ASN A 46 -4.22 3.44 -40.45
N LEU A 47 -5.07 2.57 -39.88
CA LEU A 47 -4.63 1.44 -39.08
C LEU A 47 -5.22 0.14 -39.60
N LYS A 48 -4.45 -0.93 -39.49
CA LYS A 48 -4.94 -2.29 -39.48
C LYS A 48 -5.00 -2.75 -38.03
N ILE A 49 -6.21 -3.00 -37.56
CA ILE A 49 -6.41 -3.50 -36.19
C ILE A 49 -6.87 -4.95 -36.22
N THR A 50 -6.22 -5.81 -35.45
CA THR A 50 -6.58 -7.23 -35.31
C THR A 50 -7.11 -7.47 -33.91
N GLY A 51 -8.21 -8.22 -33.80
CA GLY A 51 -8.84 -8.44 -32.51
C GLY A 51 -10.12 -9.27 -32.58
N SER A 52 -10.99 -9.05 -31.61
CA SER A 52 -12.26 -9.75 -31.49
C SER A 52 -13.41 -8.81 -31.10
N TRP A 53 -14.59 -9.11 -31.58
CA TRP A 53 -15.80 -8.41 -31.18
C TRP A 53 -16.23 -8.80 -29.78
N VAL A 54 -16.40 -7.79 -28.94
CA VAL A 54 -16.91 -7.94 -27.57
C VAL A 54 -18.16 -7.10 -27.37
N ASN A 55 -19.11 -7.62 -26.62
CA ASN A 55 -20.33 -6.88 -26.32
C ASN A 55 -20.16 -6.25 -24.92
N HIS A 56 -19.92 -4.94 -24.90
CA HIS A 56 -19.80 -4.22 -23.63
C HIS A 56 -21.20 -3.90 -23.12
N SER A 57 -21.46 -4.20 -21.84
CA SER A 57 -22.79 -4.07 -21.22
C SER A 57 -23.39 -2.65 -21.30
N GLN A 58 -22.54 -1.63 -21.37
CA GLN A 58 -22.95 -0.21 -21.43
C GLN A 58 -22.77 0.46 -22.80
N PHE A 59 -21.76 0.02 -23.59
CA PHE A 59 -21.35 0.71 -24.82
C PHE A 59 -21.64 -0.12 -26.07
N GLY A 60 -22.36 -1.25 -25.92
CA GLY A 60 -22.74 -2.11 -27.03
C GLY A 60 -21.55 -2.86 -27.64
N LYS A 61 -21.69 -3.18 -28.94
CA LYS A 61 -20.68 -3.95 -29.67
C LYS A 61 -19.44 -3.10 -29.92
N GLN A 62 -18.28 -3.59 -29.42
CA GLN A 62 -16.97 -2.95 -29.55
C GLN A 62 -15.96 -3.94 -30.13
N PHE A 63 -14.99 -3.45 -30.87
CA PHE A 63 -13.88 -4.24 -31.35
C PHE A 63 -12.72 -4.13 -30.36
N LYS A 64 -12.43 -5.22 -29.64
CA LYS A 64 -11.31 -5.29 -28.74
C LYS A 64 -10.04 -5.56 -29.53
N VAL A 65 -9.19 -4.53 -29.63
CA VAL A 65 -7.93 -4.58 -30.36
C VAL A 65 -6.88 -5.33 -29.54
N GLU A 66 -6.29 -6.33 -30.17
CA GLU A 66 -5.16 -7.13 -29.64
C GLU A 66 -3.85 -6.71 -30.30
N GLU A 67 -3.89 -6.44 -31.61
CA GLU A 67 -2.77 -5.92 -32.39
C GLU A 67 -3.18 -4.73 -33.22
N CYS A 68 -2.27 -3.80 -33.40
CA CYS A 68 -2.49 -2.57 -34.18
C CYS A 68 -1.25 -2.31 -35.04
N GLU A 69 -1.44 -2.24 -36.33
CA GLU A 69 -0.42 -1.94 -37.32
C GLU A 69 -0.80 -0.66 -38.06
N GLU A 70 0.12 0.29 -38.14
CA GLU A 70 -0.10 1.52 -38.92
C GLU A 70 0.11 1.24 -40.39
N ILE A 71 -0.90 1.51 -41.20
CA ILE A 71 -0.83 1.50 -42.65
C ILE A 71 -0.40 2.88 -43.10
N LEU A 72 0.84 3.01 -43.55
CA LEU A 72 1.31 4.26 -44.12
C LEU A 72 0.52 4.58 -45.40
N PRO A 73 0.00 5.81 -45.48
CA PRO A 73 -0.81 6.21 -46.65
C PRO A 73 0.07 6.29 -47.90
N THR A 74 -0.43 5.76 -48.99
CA THR A 74 0.27 5.81 -50.29
C THR A 74 -0.27 6.90 -51.19
N SER A 75 -1.47 7.45 -50.93
CA SER A 75 -2.06 8.55 -51.69
C SER A 75 -1.65 9.92 -51.15
N LYS A 76 -1.55 10.93 -52.01
CA LYS A 76 -1.21 12.31 -51.61
C LYS A 76 -2.11 12.87 -50.53
N ASP A 77 -3.43 12.68 -50.64
CA ASP A 77 -4.39 13.15 -49.64
C ASP A 77 -4.23 12.43 -48.27
N GLY A 78 -3.89 11.14 -48.32
CA GLY A 78 -3.61 10.37 -47.13
C GLY A 78 -2.33 10.82 -46.40
N ILE A 79 -1.27 11.07 -47.20
CA ILE A 79 0.01 11.56 -46.65
C ILE A 79 -0.16 12.97 -46.08
N GLU A 80 -0.92 13.85 -46.73
CA GLU A 80 -1.22 15.19 -46.22
C GLU A 80 -1.94 15.13 -44.87
N LYS A 81 -2.98 14.32 -44.76
CA LYS A 81 -3.72 14.10 -43.51
C LYS A 81 -2.82 13.52 -42.43
N TYR A 82 -2.00 12.53 -42.74
CA TYR A 82 -1.04 11.93 -41.84
C TYR A 82 -0.06 12.97 -41.25
N LEU A 83 0.55 13.77 -42.08
CA LEU A 83 1.49 14.82 -41.67
C LEU A 83 0.79 15.96 -40.89
N SER A 84 -0.46 16.25 -41.23
CA SER A 84 -1.28 17.30 -40.59
C SER A 84 -1.78 16.92 -39.20
N SER A 85 -1.78 15.64 -38.85
CA SER A 85 -2.33 15.11 -37.56
C SER A 85 -1.56 15.53 -36.32
N GLY A 86 -0.45 16.29 -36.48
CA GLY A 86 0.43 16.70 -35.37
C GLY A 86 1.31 15.57 -34.82
N ILE A 87 1.47 14.48 -35.57
CA ILE A 87 2.34 13.35 -35.23
C ILE A 87 3.80 13.83 -35.16
N ILE A 88 4.21 14.70 -36.10
CA ILE A 88 5.57 15.23 -36.18
C ILE A 88 5.54 16.70 -35.73
N GLN A 89 6.25 17.03 -34.67
CA GLN A 89 6.37 18.43 -34.21
C GLN A 89 7.03 19.29 -35.30
N GLY A 90 6.48 20.48 -35.52
CA GLY A 90 6.94 21.38 -36.56
C GLY A 90 6.21 21.21 -37.91
N ILE A 91 5.41 20.16 -38.12
CA ILE A 91 4.57 20.00 -39.31
C ILE A 91 3.11 20.19 -38.91
N GLY A 92 2.57 21.36 -39.18
CA GLY A 92 1.12 21.65 -39.13
C GLY A 92 0.46 21.51 -40.47
N PRO A 93 -0.88 21.69 -40.59
CA PRO A 93 -1.66 21.47 -41.81
C PRO A 93 -1.11 22.24 -43.04
N VAL A 94 -0.75 23.51 -42.87
CA VAL A 94 -0.20 24.34 -43.94
C VAL A 94 1.17 23.82 -44.41
N THR A 95 2.02 23.37 -43.48
CA THR A 95 3.35 22.83 -43.77
C THR A 95 3.23 21.46 -44.47
N ALA A 96 2.35 20.59 -43.95
CA ALA A 96 2.04 19.29 -44.57
C ALA A 96 1.62 19.41 -46.01
N LYS A 97 0.70 20.34 -46.31
CA LYS A 97 0.23 20.61 -47.66
C LYS A 97 1.36 21.06 -48.59
N LYS A 98 2.26 21.95 -48.14
CA LYS A 98 3.44 22.37 -48.89
C LYS A 98 4.41 21.22 -49.18
N ILE A 99 4.63 20.35 -48.19
CA ILE A 99 5.50 19.18 -48.32
C ILE A 99 4.94 18.20 -49.38
N VAL A 100 3.68 17.84 -49.23
CA VAL A 100 3.02 16.88 -50.15
C VAL A 100 2.87 17.45 -51.57
N ASN A 101 2.60 18.74 -51.73
CA ASN A 101 2.56 19.37 -53.04
C ASN A 101 3.93 19.34 -53.74
N LYS A 102 5.05 19.43 -52.99
CA LYS A 102 6.40 19.40 -53.53
C LYS A 102 6.84 17.99 -53.88
N PHE A 103 6.63 17.03 -52.95
CA PHE A 103 7.20 15.68 -53.04
C PHE A 103 6.20 14.58 -53.44
N GLY A 104 4.91 14.89 -53.42
CA GLY A 104 3.84 13.95 -53.82
C GLY A 104 3.81 12.69 -52.98
N GLU A 105 3.67 11.56 -53.65
CA GLU A 105 3.63 10.22 -53.04
C GLU A 105 4.99 9.77 -52.46
N ASP A 106 6.10 10.43 -52.90
CA ASP A 106 7.44 10.13 -52.42
C ASP A 106 7.78 10.81 -51.09
N THR A 107 6.86 11.57 -50.53
CA THR A 107 7.06 12.36 -49.29
C THR A 107 7.55 11.51 -48.13
N LEU A 108 6.94 10.32 -47.90
CA LEU A 108 7.35 9.46 -46.78
C LEU A 108 8.74 8.86 -47.00
N ASN A 109 9.09 8.49 -48.23
CA ASN A 109 10.43 8.04 -48.57
C ASN A 109 11.48 9.14 -48.37
N ILE A 110 11.14 10.40 -48.65
CA ILE A 110 12.02 11.54 -48.37
C ILE A 110 12.20 11.77 -46.90
N LEU A 111 11.16 11.65 -46.08
CA LEU A 111 11.26 11.74 -44.63
C LEU A 111 12.13 10.62 -44.05
N ASP A 112 12.05 9.41 -44.58
CA ASP A 112 12.83 8.26 -44.16
C ASP A 112 14.31 8.34 -44.55
N ASN A 113 14.61 8.76 -45.78
CA ASN A 113 15.94 8.59 -46.36
C ASN A 113 16.67 9.90 -46.65
N ASN A 114 15.93 10.99 -46.83
CA ASN A 114 16.48 12.30 -47.29
C ASN A 114 15.79 13.51 -46.66
N ILE A 115 15.52 13.44 -45.34
CA ILE A 115 14.75 14.46 -44.62
C ILE A 115 15.28 15.89 -44.74
N GLU A 116 16.59 16.04 -45.01
CA GLU A 116 17.24 17.32 -45.27
C GLU A 116 16.63 18.06 -46.46
N ARG A 117 15.97 17.36 -47.40
CA ARG A 117 15.29 17.97 -48.56
C ARG A 117 14.10 18.83 -48.19
N LEU A 118 13.61 18.70 -46.94
CA LEU A 118 12.53 19.57 -46.45
C LEU A 118 12.94 21.04 -46.40
N LYS A 119 14.26 21.36 -46.40
CA LYS A 119 14.77 22.75 -46.56
C LYS A 119 14.38 23.40 -47.91
N GLU A 120 14.05 22.61 -48.94
CA GLU A 120 13.59 23.10 -50.23
C GLU A 120 12.18 23.74 -50.16
N ILE A 121 11.49 23.63 -49.02
CA ILE A 121 10.13 24.10 -48.84
C ILE A 121 10.14 25.46 -48.15
N GLU A 122 9.47 26.41 -48.76
CA GLU A 122 9.34 27.76 -48.23
C GLU A 122 8.62 27.77 -46.87
N GLY A 123 9.29 28.32 -45.86
CA GLY A 123 8.80 28.36 -44.46
C GLY A 123 9.34 27.23 -43.58
N ILE A 124 10.25 26.38 -44.09
CA ILE A 124 11.03 25.45 -43.28
C ILE A 124 12.48 25.99 -43.19
N GLY A 125 12.73 26.83 -42.19
CA GLY A 125 14.09 27.30 -41.90
C GLY A 125 14.87 26.25 -41.08
N LYS A 126 16.16 26.49 -40.86
CA LYS A 126 17.10 25.57 -40.21
C LYS A 126 16.58 25.07 -38.87
N LYS A 127 16.13 25.96 -38.00
CA LYS A 127 15.62 25.62 -36.66
C LYS A 127 14.37 24.73 -36.71
N LYS A 128 13.45 25.01 -37.65
CA LYS A 128 12.25 24.21 -37.83
C LYS A 128 12.56 22.85 -38.43
N LEU A 129 13.51 22.76 -39.32
CA LEU A 129 13.99 21.49 -39.88
C LEU A 129 14.58 20.60 -38.77
N GLU A 130 15.43 21.16 -37.90
CA GLU A 130 16.01 20.45 -36.76
C GLU A 130 14.93 19.87 -35.86
N THR A 131 13.89 20.65 -35.50
CA THR A 131 12.75 20.17 -34.71
C THR A 131 11.99 19.02 -35.41
N ILE A 132 11.79 19.12 -36.73
CA ILE A 132 11.11 18.07 -37.51
C ILE A 132 11.95 16.77 -37.52
N ILE A 133 13.26 16.89 -37.75
CA ILE A 133 14.20 15.77 -37.78
C ILE A 133 14.19 15.06 -36.43
N GLU A 134 14.33 15.79 -35.34
CA GLU A 134 14.35 15.26 -34.00
C GLU A 134 13.06 14.53 -33.67
N SER A 135 11.91 15.16 -33.87
CA SER A 135 10.62 14.57 -33.61
C SER A 135 10.31 13.32 -34.47
N TYR A 136 10.74 13.32 -35.74
CA TYR A 136 10.57 12.16 -36.63
C TYR A 136 11.44 10.98 -36.19
N ARG A 137 12.70 11.25 -35.80
CA ARG A 137 13.60 10.23 -35.27
C ARG A 137 13.07 9.61 -33.99
N GLU A 138 12.68 10.42 -33.02
CA GLU A 138 12.13 9.94 -31.74
C GLU A 138 10.94 8.99 -31.97
N GLN A 139 10.02 9.34 -32.88
CA GLN A 139 8.87 8.49 -33.17
C GLN A 139 9.23 7.16 -33.82
N ARG A 140 10.18 7.20 -34.76
CA ARG A 140 10.65 5.99 -35.43
C ARG A 140 11.39 5.05 -34.48
N GLU A 141 12.24 5.62 -33.63
CA GLU A 141 12.95 4.88 -32.58
C GLU A 141 11.99 4.23 -31.59
N LEU A 142 11.05 4.99 -31.07
CA LEU A 142 10.04 4.50 -30.14
C LEU A 142 9.20 3.36 -30.75
N LYS A 143 8.81 3.48 -32.02
CA LYS A 143 8.07 2.43 -32.74
C LYS A 143 8.90 1.14 -32.84
N ASN A 144 10.15 1.25 -33.27
CA ASN A 144 11.04 0.10 -33.43
C ASN A 144 11.33 -0.58 -32.07
N ILE A 145 11.59 0.21 -31.03
CA ILE A 145 11.81 -0.27 -29.66
C ILE A 145 10.57 -0.95 -29.13
N THR A 146 9.39 -0.36 -29.34
CA THR A 146 8.11 -0.95 -28.88
C THR A 146 7.86 -2.29 -29.57
N ILE A 147 8.06 -2.39 -30.89
CA ILE A 147 7.90 -3.64 -31.64
C ILE A 147 8.84 -4.71 -31.08
N PHE A 148 10.14 -4.39 -30.90
CA PHE A 148 11.12 -5.31 -30.35
C PHE A 148 10.72 -5.79 -28.94
N LEU A 149 10.37 -4.87 -28.07
CA LEU A 149 10.02 -5.21 -26.68
C LEU A 149 8.72 -6.03 -26.58
N GLN A 150 7.72 -5.74 -27.42
CA GLN A 150 6.48 -6.50 -27.50
C GLN A 150 6.68 -7.93 -28.00
N THR A 151 7.57 -8.18 -28.97
CA THR A 151 7.89 -9.54 -29.41
C THR A 151 8.48 -10.40 -28.30
N HIS A 152 9.04 -9.76 -27.25
CA HIS A 152 9.52 -10.43 -26.04
C HIS A 152 8.52 -10.42 -24.87
N GLY A 153 7.25 -10.06 -25.12
CA GLY A 153 6.13 -10.22 -24.19
C GLY A 153 5.91 -9.04 -23.24
N LEU A 154 6.50 -7.88 -23.51
CA LEU A 154 6.24 -6.65 -22.74
C LEU A 154 4.97 -5.96 -23.21
N SER A 155 4.21 -5.41 -22.28
CA SER A 155 3.07 -4.55 -22.59
C SER A 155 3.54 -3.17 -23.09
N VAL A 156 2.69 -2.48 -23.85
CA VAL A 156 3.02 -1.16 -24.38
C VAL A 156 3.38 -0.16 -23.28
N ASN A 157 2.68 -0.20 -22.16
CA ASN A 157 2.99 0.67 -21.01
C ASN A 157 4.40 0.42 -20.45
N GLN A 158 4.79 -0.86 -20.37
CA GLN A 158 6.16 -1.22 -19.96
C GLN A 158 7.19 -0.75 -20.99
N CYS A 159 6.90 -0.88 -22.29
CA CYS A 159 7.78 -0.38 -23.36
C CYS A 159 7.98 1.14 -23.25
N LEU A 160 6.93 1.90 -22.95
CA LEU A 160 7.01 3.35 -22.76
C LEU A 160 7.87 3.74 -21.55
N LYS A 161 7.72 3.01 -20.43
CA LYS A 161 8.56 3.25 -19.24
C LYS A 161 10.04 2.96 -19.53
N ILE A 162 10.33 1.87 -20.25
CA ILE A 162 11.68 1.50 -20.67
C ILE A 162 12.27 2.58 -21.58
N TYR A 163 11.51 3.02 -22.59
CA TYR A 163 11.95 4.08 -23.49
C TYR A 163 12.19 5.40 -22.76
N LYS A 164 11.29 5.79 -21.86
CA LYS A 164 11.43 7.00 -21.05
C LYS A 164 12.74 6.99 -20.24
N LYS A 165 13.19 5.82 -19.78
CA LYS A 165 14.38 5.69 -18.95
C LYS A 165 15.68 5.55 -19.76
N TYR A 166 15.66 4.76 -20.82
CA TYR A 166 16.88 4.41 -21.57
C TYR A 166 16.98 5.05 -22.97
N GLY A 167 15.89 5.68 -23.44
CA GLY A 167 15.85 6.30 -24.77
C GLY A 167 16.18 5.31 -25.89
N SER A 168 17.02 5.76 -26.80
CA SER A 168 17.52 4.96 -27.94
C SER A 168 18.31 3.71 -27.54
N SER A 169 18.91 3.70 -26.34
CA SER A 169 19.67 2.55 -25.82
C SER A 169 18.79 1.41 -25.29
N SER A 170 17.45 1.55 -25.30
CA SER A 170 16.53 0.58 -24.70
C SER A 170 16.74 -0.85 -25.21
N VAL A 171 16.90 -1.04 -26.52
CA VAL A 171 17.08 -2.37 -27.13
C VAL A 171 18.41 -2.98 -26.71
N ASP A 172 19.49 -2.23 -26.75
CA ASP A 172 20.82 -2.72 -26.40
C ASP A 172 20.91 -3.04 -24.90
N THR A 173 20.32 -2.21 -24.06
CA THR A 173 20.24 -2.45 -22.61
C THR A 173 19.52 -3.75 -22.32
N VAL A 174 18.35 -3.97 -22.95
CA VAL A 174 17.54 -5.19 -22.73
C VAL A 174 18.22 -6.42 -23.30
N LYS A 175 18.88 -6.33 -24.46
CA LYS A 175 19.66 -7.44 -25.04
C LYS A 175 20.86 -7.84 -24.19
N ASN A 176 21.57 -6.87 -23.65
CA ASN A 176 22.77 -7.12 -22.84
C ASN A 176 22.42 -7.65 -21.45
N ASN A 177 21.43 -7.06 -20.78
CA ASN A 177 20.99 -7.48 -19.45
C ASN A 177 19.50 -7.18 -19.22
N PRO A 178 18.59 -8.09 -19.58
CA PRO A 178 17.15 -7.88 -19.36
C PRO A 178 16.76 -7.84 -17.87
N TYR A 179 17.62 -8.31 -16.96
CA TYR A 179 17.34 -8.27 -15.53
C TYR A 179 17.47 -6.88 -14.92
N ILE A 180 18.12 -5.94 -15.60
CA ILE A 180 18.13 -4.52 -15.16
C ILE A 180 16.70 -3.95 -15.10
N LEU A 181 15.78 -4.48 -15.89
CA LEU A 181 14.40 -4.05 -15.91
C LEU A 181 13.67 -4.28 -14.58
N CYS A 182 13.97 -5.41 -13.89
CA CYS A 182 13.35 -5.68 -12.59
C CYS A 182 13.93 -4.83 -11.46
N ASP A 183 15.09 -4.23 -11.68
CA ASP A 183 15.74 -3.37 -10.70
C ASP A 183 15.31 -1.90 -10.86
N GLU A 184 15.06 -1.49 -12.11
CA GLU A 184 14.98 -0.08 -12.45
C GLU A 184 13.62 0.37 -13.00
N ILE A 185 12.72 -0.57 -13.40
CA ILE A 185 11.42 -0.24 -13.99
C ILE A 185 10.28 -0.73 -13.10
N SER A 186 9.56 0.19 -12.50
CA SER A 186 8.39 -0.13 -11.68
C SER A 186 7.33 -0.88 -12.50
N GLY A 187 6.90 -2.04 -11.95
CA GLY A 187 5.92 -2.93 -12.57
C GLY A 187 6.52 -4.00 -13.52
N ILE A 188 7.85 -4.14 -13.56
CA ILE A 188 8.54 -5.27 -14.20
C ILE A 188 9.28 -6.04 -13.12
N GLY A 189 8.76 -7.22 -12.75
CA GLY A 189 9.41 -8.10 -11.76
C GLY A 189 10.33 -9.13 -12.38
N PHE A 190 11.11 -9.84 -11.54
CA PHE A 190 12.05 -10.88 -11.94
C PHE A 190 11.44 -11.91 -12.91
N LYS A 191 10.24 -12.42 -12.62
CA LYS A 191 9.56 -13.40 -13.49
C LYS A 191 9.32 -12.91 -14.91
N THR A 192 9.03 -11.63 -15.07
CA THR A 192 8.86 -11.00 -16.40
C THR A 192 10.20 -10.86 -17.09
N SER A 193 11.22 -10.36 -16.39
CA SER A 193 12.58 -10.23 -16.90
C SER A 193 13.18 -11.58 -17.27
N ASP A 194 12.90 -12.65 -16.50
CA ASP A 194 13.36 -14.03 -16.79
C ASP A 194 12.73 -14.59 -18.07
N LYS A 195 11.45 -14.28 -18.33
CA LYS A 195 10.79 -14.66 -19.60
C LYS A 195 11.43 -13.94 -20.81
N ILE A 196 11.73 -12.66 -20.66
CA ILE A 196 12.40 -11.86 -21.71
C ILE A 196 13.80 -12.43 -21.96
N ALA A 197 14.58 -12.68 -20.90
CA ALA A 197 15.92 -13.22 -20.99
C ALA A 197 15.95 -14.58 -21.72
N ARG A 198 15.02 -15.47 -21.40
CA ARG A 198 14.87 -16.77 -22.09
C ARG A 198 14.53 -16.58 -23.56
N SER A 199 13.65 -15.65 -23.90
CA SER A 199 13.29 -15.37 -25.30
C SER A 199 14.45 -14.77 -26.11
N LEU A 200 15.41 -14.13 -25.41
CA LEU A 200 16.66 -13.61 -25.98
C LEU A 200 17.79 -14.67 -26.02
N GLY A 201 17.55 -15.89 -25.51
CA GLY A 201 18.54 -16.96 -25.51
C GLY A 201 19.58 -16.88 -24.39
N ILE A 202 19.33 -16.09 -23.35
CA ILE A 202 20.24 -15.99 -22.19
C ILE A 202 20.16 -17.29 -21.38
N GLY A 203 21.33 -17.88 -21.11
CA GLY A 203 21.46 -19.13 -20.39
C GLY A 203 20.93 -19.11 -18.96
N VAL A 204 20.54 -20.29 -18.46
CA VAL A 204 20.00 -20.43 -17.09
C VAL A 204 21.04 -20.15 -16.01
N ASP A 205 22.30 -20.31 -16.33
CA ASP A 205 23.48 -20.07 -15.47
C ASP A 205 24.08 -18.66 -15.56
N SER A 206 23.43 -17.77 -16.32
CA SER A 206 23.89 -16.38 -16.45
C SER A 206 24.03 -15.72 -15.07
N PRO A 207 25.17 -15.08 -14.75
CA PRO A 207 25.37 -14.36 -13.49
C PRO A 207 24.32 -13.28 -13.25
N PHE A 208 23.89 -12.58 -14.29
CA PHE A 208 22.83 -11.56 -14.21
C PHE A 208 21.50 -12.20 -13.73
N ARG A 209 21.17 -13.37 -14.28
CA ARG A 209 19.98 -14.12 -13.87
C ARG A 209 20.06 -14.52 -12.40
N ILE A 210 21.19 -15.10 -12.00
CA ILE A 210 21.36 -15.65 -10.65
C ILE A 210 21.36 -14.53 -9.62
N GLN A 211 22.11 -13.45 -9.83
CA GLN A 211 22.12 -12.31 -8.90
C GLN A 211 20.75 -11.64 -8.76
N SER A 212 20.02 -11.44 -9.85
CA SER A 212 18.67 -10.87 -9.79
C SER A 212 17.67 -11.84 -9.17
N GLY A 213 17.82 -13.14 -9.41
CA GLY A 213 17.04 -14.19 -8.78
C GLY A 213 17.28 -14.29 -7.27
N ILE A 214 18.52 -14.17 -6.82
CA ILE A 214 18.87 -14.09 -5.39
C ILE A 214 18.14 -12.92 -4.73
N ARG A 215 18.21 -11.72 -5.31
CA ARG A 215 17.50 -10.54 -4.79
C ARG A 215 15.99 -10.71 -4.79
N TYR A 216 15.44 -11.33 -5.83
CA TYR A 216 14.02 -11.66 -5.89
C TYR A 216 13.62 -12.58 -4.72
N VAL A 217 14.37 -13.64 -4.44
CA VAL A 217 14.08 -14.56 -3.33
C VAL A 217 14.17 -13.85 -1.99
N ILE A 218 15.19 -13.02 -1.76
CA ILE A 218 15.30 -12.22 -0.54
C ILE A 218 14.09 -11.25 -0.40
N ASN A 219 13.71 -10.57 -1.47
CA ASN A 219 12.57 -9.64 -1.45
C ASN A 219 11.25 -10.36 -1.14
N GLU A 220 10.99 -11.53 -1.77
CA GLU A 220 9.80 -12.33 -1.46
C GLU A 220 9.79 -12.82 -0.02
N PHE A 221 10.95 -13.16 0.52
CA PHE A 221 11.09 -13.54 1.92
C PHE A 221 10.83 -12.35 2.85
N CYS A 222 11.42 -11.20 2.57
CA CYS A 222 11.24 -9.97 3.33
C CYS A 222 9.80 -9.42 3.24
N ALA A 223 9.07 -9.71 2.15
CA ALA A 223 7.65 -9.36 2.03
C ALA A 223 6.75 -10.05 3.09
N ASN A 224 7.24 -11.11 3.73
CA ASN A 224 6.59 -11.73 4.88
C ASN A 224 6.96 -11.07 6.23
N GLY A 225 7.64 -9.94 6.20
CA GLY A 225 8.00 -9.15 7.38
C GLY A 225 9.40 -9.38 7.94
N HIS A 226 10.22 -10.20 7.30
CA HIS A 226 11.62 -10.40 7.67
C HIS A 226 12.49 -9.21 7.20
N THR A 227 13.59 -8.92 7.89
CA THR A 227 14.54 -7.88 7.44
C THR A 227 15.73 -8.47 6.70
N PHE A 228 16.06 -9.72 6.99
CA PHE A 228 17.10 -10.49 6.30
C PHE A 228 16.67 -11.95 6.11
N MET A 229 17.38 -12.65 5.26
CA MET A 229 17.23 -14.10 5.07
C MET A 229 18.51 -14.82 5.50
N PRO A 230 18.43 -15.90 6.30
CA PRO A 230 19.59 -16.73 6.60
C PRO A 230 20.21 -17.29 5.30
N LYS A 231 21.52 -17.26 5.18
CA LYS A 231 22.25 -17.66 3.98
C LYS A 231 21.95 -19.09 3.53
N ASP A 232 21.86 -20.02 4.48
CA ASP A 232 21.59 -21.43 4.15
C ASP A 232 20.16 -21.60 3.58
N GLU A 233 19.18 -20.89 4.15
CA GLU A 233 17.81 -20.87 3.64
C GLU A 233 17.75 -20.23 2.25
N LEU A 234 18.50 -19.14 2.03
CA LEU A 234 18.61 -18.48 0.74
C LEU A 234 19.19 -19.38 -0.33
N ILE A 235 20.29 -20.10 -0.04
CA ILE A 235 20.91 -21.04 -0.98
C ILE A 235 19.89 -22.10 -1.40
N LYS A 236 19.20 -22.67 -0.43
CA LYS A 236 18.18 -23.71 -0.69
C LYS A 236 17.03 -23.20 -1.54
N GLU A 237 16.47 -22.06 -1.18
CA GLU A 237 15.29 -21.51 -1.84
C GLU A 237 15.63 -20.95 -3.23
N ALA A 238 16.77 -20.27 -3.37
CA ALA A 238 17.25 -19.78 -4.65
C ALA A 238 17.61 -20.93 -5.61
N SER A 239 18.19 -22.02 -5.11
CA SER A 239 18.43 -23.23 -5.92
C SER A 239 17.15 -23.82 -6.47
N ASN A 240 16.08 -23.88 -5.67
CA ASN A 240 14.77 -24.37 -6.09
C ASN A 240 14.13 -23.44 -7.15
N VAL A 241 14.13 -22.13 -6.91
CA VAL A 241 13.49 -21.14 -7.79
C VAL A 241 14.23 -21.01 -9.13
N LEU A 242 15.56 -21.00 -9.08
CA LEU A 242 16.41 -20.79 -10.26
C LEU A 242 16.79 -22.07 -10.98
N THR A 243 16.59 -23.24 -10.34
CA THR A 243 16.98 -24.58 -10.87
C THR A 243 18.48 -24.67 -11.19
N VAL A 244 19.33 -24.17 -10.27
CA VAL A 244 20.78 -24.24 -10.34
C VAL A 244 21.36 -24.82 -9.05
N SER A 245 22.60 -25.31 -9.08
CA SER A 245 23.24 -25.88 -7.88
C SER A 245 23.49 -24.85 -6.78
N GLY A 246 23.53 -25.34 -5.52
CA GLY A 246 23.80 -24.48 -4.36
C GLY A 246 25.16 -23.78 -4.42
N ASP A 247 26.19 -24.45 -4.95
CA ASP A 247 27.54 -23.91 -5.09
C ASP A 247 27.55 -22.66 -5.98
N ILE A 248 26.82 -22.71 -7.11
CA ILE A 248 26.65 -21.54 -8.01
C ILE A 248 25.93 -20.40 -7.30
N ILE A 249 24.90 -20.70 -6.51
CA ILE A 249 24.19 -19.69 -5.72
C ILE A 249 25.13 -19.07 -4.70
N GLU A 250 25.89 -19.86 -3.96
CA GLU A 250 26.81 -19.36 -2.94
C GLU A 250 27.92 -18.47 -3.52
N GLU A 251 28.48 -18.82 -4.66
CA GLU A 251 29.45 -17.99 -5.36
C GLU A 251 28.82 -16.64 -5.78
N ASN A 252 27.60 -16.68 -6.33
CA ASN A 252 26.91 -15.46 -6.76
C ASN A 252 26.42 -14.61 -5.59
N ILE A 253 26.15 -15.16 -4.40
CA ILE A 253 25.92 -14.38 -3.18
C ILE A 253 27.17 -13.58 -2.83
N LYS A 254 28.36 -14.16 -2.88
CA LYS A 254 29.63 -13.45 -2.64
C LYS A 254 29.86 -12.34 -3.66
N ASN A 255 29.64 -12.63 -4.94
CA ASN A 255 29.76 -11.66 -6.02
C ASN A 255 28.75 -10.51 -5.89
N ALA A 256 27.48 -10.80 -5.57
CA ALA A 256 26.45 -9.79 -5.34
C ALA A 256 26.76 -8.91 -4.13
N ALA A 257 27.42 -9.45 -3.10
CA ALA A 257 27.89 -8.66 -1.95
C ALA A 257 29.05 -7.74 -2.31
N LEU A 258 30.02 -8.22 -3.11
CA LEU A 258 31.11 -7.40 -3.65
C LEU A 258 30.60 -6.27 -4.55
N ASP A 259 29.60 -6.55 -5.37
CA ASP A 259 28.90 -5.58 -6.22
C ASP A 259 27.99 -4.61 -5.43
N ARG A 260 27.93 -4.71 -4.12
CA ARG A 260 27.06 -3.92 -3.22
C ARG A 260 25.57 -4.01 -3.57
N LYS A 261 25.12 -5.14 -4.10
CA LYS A 261 23.69 -5.37 -4.41
C LYS A 261 22.93 -5.98 -3.24
N ILE A 262 23.66 -6.66 -2.34
CA ILE A 262 23.18 -7.23 -1.07
C ILE A 262 24.24 -6.97 0.00
N LYS A 263 23.86 -7.16 1.27
CA LYS A 263 24.80 -7.07 2.40
C LYS A 263 24.81 -8.39 3.17
N LEU A 264 26.01 -8.85 3.49
CA LEU A 264 26.24 -10.01 4.38
C LEU A 264 26.65 -9.50 5.77
N GLU A 265 26.08 -10.08 6.79
CA GLU A 265 26.45 -9.80 8.18
C GLU A 265 26.23 -11.01 9.06
N LYS A 266 27.15 -11.24 9.98
CA LYS A 266 27.03 -12.30 10.97
C LYS A 266 26.19 -11.82 12.15
N ILE A 267 25.04 -12.47 12.38
CA ILE A 267 24.10 -12.14 13.44
C ILE A 267 24.08 -13.35 14.39
N ASN A 268 24.65 -13.19 15.58
CA ASN A 268 24.93 -14.33 16.45
C ASN A 268 25.73 -15.41 15.67
N ASP A 269 25.19 -16.61 15.60
CA ASP A 269 25.83 -17.76 14.92
C ASP A 269 25.36 -17.96 13.45
N LYS A 270 24.51 -17.06 12.93
CA LYS A 270 23.95 -17.16 11.57
C LYS A 270 24.50 -16.06 10.65
N GLU A 271 24.79 -16.41 9.40
CA GLU A 271 25.11 -15.43 8.36
C GLU A 271 23.81 -14.95 7.72
N GLY A 272 23.46 -13.68 7.93
CA GLY A 272 22.27 -13.01 7.39
C GLY A 272 22.57 -12.33 6.05
N VAL A 273 21.65 -12.44 5.10
CA VAL A 273 21.71 -11.79 3.80
C VAL A 273 20.59 -10.74 3.72
N PHE A 274 20.98 -9.49 3.55
CA PHE A 274 20.08 -8.34 3.53
C PHE A 274 19.94 -7.77 2.14
N THR A 275 18.77 -7.18 1.88
CA THR A 275 18.68 -6.12 0.86
C THR A 275 19.38 -4.87 1.38
N ILE A 276 19.97 -4.09 0.49
CA ILE A 276 20.65 -2.84 0.87
C ILE A 276 19.74 -1.88 1.65
N PRO A 277 18.47 -1.63 1.24
CA PRO A 277 17.57 -0.76 2.00
C PRO A 277 17.32 -1.25 3.44
N ASN A 278 17.00 -2.52 3.63
CA ASN A 278 16.71 -3.06 4.96
C ASN A 278 17.92 -2.95 5.90
N TYR A 279 19.11 -3.27 5.38
CA TYR A 279 20.35 -3.16 6.14
C TYR A 279 20.57 -1.75 6.68
N TYR A 280 20.50 -0.75 5.79
CA TYR A 280 20.71 0.64 6.19
C TYR A 280 19.56 1.23 7.01
N CYS A 281 18.33 0.71 6.87
CA CYS A 281 17.23 1.09 7.75
C CYS A 281 17.51 0.64 9.20
N GLU A 282 17.87 -0.64 9.43
CA GLU A 282 18.17 -1.12 10.78
C GLU A 282 19.38 -0.42 11.38
N LEU A 283 20.45 -0.23 10.60
CA LEU A 283 21.64 0.50 11.06
C LEU A 283 21.30 1.96 11.43
N GLY A 284 20.51 2.63 10.58
CA GLY A 284 20.06 4.01 10.82
C GLY A 284 19.19 4.13 12.08
N ILE A 285 18.25 3.17 12.28
CA ILE A 285 17.44 3.09 13.51
C ILE A 285 18.35 2.93 14.72
N THR A 286 19.28 1.95 14.70
CA THR A 286 20.17 1.67 15.81
C THR A 286 20.96 2.92 16.22
N ASN A 287 21.65 3.54 15.27
CA ASN A 287 22.46 4.72 15.55
C ASN A 287 21.61 5.87 16.10
N ARG A 288 20.45 6.13 15.48
CA ARG A 288 19.65 7.28 15.86
C ARG A 288 18.92 7.10 17.18
N ILE A 289 18.38 5.91 17.44
CA ILE A 289 17.67 5.64 18.70
C ILE A 289 18.62 5.70 19.91
N LEU A 290 19.83 5.19 19.78
CA LEU A 290 20.83 5.28 20.84
C LEU A 290 21.30 6.73 21.03
N THR A 291 21.53 7.49 19.94
CA THR A 291 21.84 8.92 20.05
C THR A 291 20.77 9.69 20.82
N LEU A 292 19.48 9.42 20.52
CA LEU A 292 18.39 10.06 21.25
C LEU A 292 18.30 9.61 22.71
N ALA A 293 18.60 8.33 22.99
CA ALA A 293 18.53 7.78 24.34
C ALA A 293 19.57 8.41 25.29
N ILE A 294 20.77 8.71 24.79
CA ILE A 294 21.87 9.31 25.59
C ILE A 294 21.89 10.83 25.53
N SER A 295 21.03 11.46 24.72
CA SER A 295 21.01 12.91 24.58
C SER A 295 20.49 13.61 25.84
N ASN A 296 21.05 14.81 26.11
CA ASN A 296 20.50 15.68 27.13
C ASN A 296 19.18 16.29 26.66
N PHE A 297 18.16 16.25 27.49
CA PHE A 297 16.88 16.87 27.28
C PHE A 297 16.59 17.91 28.37
N GLN A 298 15.68 18.83 28.11
CA GLN A 298 15.34 19.88 29.06
C GLN A 298 14.81 19.30 30.36
N ASP A 299 15.45 19.61 31.47
CA ASP A 299 14.95 19.26 32.82
C ASP A 299 13.64 19.97 33.11
N ILE A 300 12.70 19.22 33.65
CA ILE A 300 11.36 19.71 34.01
C ILE A 300 11.26 19.69 35.54
N SER A 301 11.47 20.85 36.14
CA SER A 301 11.43 20.99 37.61
C SER A 301 9.97 21.21 38.07
N VAL A 302 9.14 20.16 37.95
CA VAL A 302 7.75 20.18 38.44
C VAL A 302 7.49 18.96 39.31
N ASP A 303 6.58 19.13 40.28
CA ASP A 303 6.06 18.02 41.05
C ASP A 303 5.04 17.23 40.21
N VAL A 304 5.54 16.21 39.48
CA VAL A 304 4.73 15.36 38.59
C VAL A 304 3.66 14.63 39.39
N ASP A 305 3.94 14.18 40.62
CA ASP A 305 2.97 13.48 41.48
C ASP A 305 1.78 14.39 41.82
N HIS A 306 2.06 15.67 42.12
CA HIS A 306 1.01 16.64 42.36
C HIS A 306 0.15 16.87 41.11
N LEU A 307 0.74 16.97 39.94
CA LEU A 307 0.02 17.14 38.68
C LEU A 307 -0.82 15.91 38.30
N ILE A 308 -0.30 14.70 38.60
CA ILE A 308 -1.08 13.46 38.44
C ILE A 308 -2.32 13.50 39.34
N LEU A 309 -2.17 13.87 40.62
CA LEU A 309 -3.29 14.00 41.55
C LEU A 309 -4.32 15.03 41.08
N GLN A 310 -3.89 16.17 40.54
CA GLN A 310 -4.80 17.15 39.95
C GLN A 310 -5.58 16.57 38.76
N PHE A 311 -4.91 15.82 37.88
CA PHE A 311 -5.55 15.16 36.75
C PHE A 311 -6.54 14.09 37.19
N GLU A 312 -6.19 13.26 38.19
CA GLU A 312 -7.07 12.25 38.78
C GLU A 312 -8.35 12.88 39.33
N ASN A 313 -8.20 13.96 40.11
CA ASN A 313 -9.34 14.69 40.71
C ASN A 313 -10.25 15.34 39.64
N LYS A 314 -9.64 16.00 38.64
CA LYS A 314 -10.36 16.66 37.54
C LYS A 314 -11.19 15.68 36.71
N ASN A 315 -10.67 14.47 36.50
CA ASN A 315 -11.31 13.46 35.63
C ASN A 315 -12.07 12.37 36.40
N ASN A 316 -12.14 12.43 37.74
CA ASN A 316 -12.73 11.41 38.61
C ASN A 316 -12.21 9.99 38.35
N ILE A 317 -10.89 9.86 38.23
CA ILE A 317 -10.20 8.59 38.00
C ILE A 317 -9.11 8.37 39.05
N THR A 318 -8.62 7.15 39.14
CA THR A 318 -7.43 6.81 39.93
C THR A 318 -6.52 5.94 39.08
N PHE A 319 -5.29 6.36 38.88
CA PHE A 319 -4.29 5.57 38.15
C PHE A 319 -3.76 4.43 39.02
N ALA A 320 -3.49 3.30 38.38
CA ALA A 320 -2.75 2.21 38.97
C ALA A 320 -1.25 2.55 39.07
N GLU A 321 -0.51 1.82 39.88
CA GLU A 321 0.94 2.05 40.06
C GLU A 321 1.72 1.99 38.73
N SER A 322 1.46 0.98 37.91
CA SER A 322 2.11 0.87 36.59
C SER A 322 1.77 2.03 35.64
N GLN A 323 0.61 2.65 35.78
CA GLN A 323 0.21 3.82 35.00
C GLN A 323 0.88 5.10 35.50
N LYS A 324 1.02 5.25 36.84
CA LYS A 324 1.79 6.34 37.44
C LYS A 324 3.26 6.24 37.07
N ASP A 325 3.83 5.01 37.09
CA ASP A 325 5.20 4.77 36.62
C ASP A 325 5.40 5.20 35.17
N ALA A 326 4.43 4.90 34.27
CA ALA A 326 4.47 5.35 32.89
C ALA A 326 4.43 6.88 32.76
N ILE A 327 3.58 7.55 33.55
CA ILE A 327 3.50 9.02 33.49
C ILE A 327 4.78 9.63 34.04
N ILE A 328 5.27 9.21 35.18
CA ILE A 328 6.48 9.76 35.82
C ILE A 328 7.71 9.51 34.92
N SER A 329 7.85 8.30 34.40
CA SER A 329 9.00 7.94 33.60
C SER A 329 9.07 8.69 32.26
N ALA A 330 7.94 9.13 31.71
CA ALA A 330 7.89 9.99 30.52
C ALA A 330 8.59 11.35 30.72
N PHE A 331 8.65 11.83 31.97
CA PHE A 331 9.34 13.07 32.32
C PHE A 331 10.82 12.85 32.63
N GLN A 332 11.17 11.65 33.10
CA GLN A 332 12.53 11.31 33.53
C GLN A 332 13.43 10.81 32.39
N ASN A 333 12.85 10.32 31.31
CA ASN A 333 13.59 9.68 30.23
C ASN A 333 13.43 10.45 28.87
N GLY A 334 14.46 10.43 28.05
CA GLY A 334 14.41 10.95 26.68
C GLY A 334 13.60 10.05 25.75
N ILE A 335 13.64 8.75 25.99
CA ILE A 335 12.84 7.76 25.26
C ILE A 335 12.12 6.85 26.26
N GLU A 336 10.86 6.61 26.02
CA GLU A 336 10.05 5.67 26.78
C GLU A 336 9.18 4.82 25.88
N ILE A 337 8.99 3.56 26.26
CA ILE A 337 8.07 2.63 25.60
C ILE A 337 6.97 2.22 26.57
N ILE A 338 5.72 2.51 26.21
CA ILE A 338 4.54 2.11 26.98
C ILE A 338 3.80 1.02 26.20
N THR A 339 3.75 -0.20 26.75
CA THR A 339 3.05 -1.31 26.10
C THR A 339 1.99 -1.91 27.00
N GLY A 340 0.87 -2.32 26.40
CA GLY A 340 -0.23 -2.97 27.13
C GLY A 340 -1.39 -3.33 26.24
N GLY A 341 -2.18 -4.31 26.66
CA GLY A 341 -3.35 -4.80 25.96
C GLY A 341 -4.55 -3.84 26.02
N PRO A 342 -5.73 -4.31 25.54
CA PRO A 342 -6.97 -3.55 25.62
C PRO A 342 -7.39 -3.33 27.08
N GLY A 343 -8.01 -2.19 27.36
CA GLY A 343 -8.53 -1.87 28.70
C GLY A 343 -7.47 -1.52 29.76
N THR A 344 -6.19 -1.37 29.38
CA THR A 344 -5.10 -0.98 30.30
C THR A 344 -4.95 0.53 30.49
N GLY A 345 -5.76 1.35 29.82
CA GLY A 345 -5.81 2.80 30.00
C GLY A 345 -4.74 3.60 29.24
N LYS A 346 -4.11 3.03 28.21
CA LYS A 346 -3.09 3.73 27.38
C LYS A 346 -3.52 5.15 26.98
N THR A 347 -4.72 5.30 26.45
CA THR A 347 -5.24 6.59 26.00
C THR A 347 -5.36 7.61 27.13
N THR A 348 -5.75 7.17 28.33
CA THR A 348 -5.86 8.02 29.51
C THR A 348 -4.49 8.48 30.01
N ILE A 349 -3.49 7.58 29.96
CA ILE A 349 -2.11 7.89 30.26
C ILE A 349 -1.56 8.93 29.28
N ILE A 350 -1.73 8.71 27.96
CA ILE A 350 -1.32 9.67 26.91
C ILE A 350 -1.94 11.04 27.18
N LYS A 351 -3.24 11.11 27.48
CA LYS A 351 -3.92 12.37 27.77
C LYS A 351 -3.33 13.09 28.99
N CYS A 352 -3.01 12.35 30.06
CA CYS A 352 -2.37 12.91 31.24
C CYS A 352 -0.96 13.44 30.91
N ILE A 353 -0.15 12.67 30.21
CA ILE A 353 1.20 13.05 29.78
C ILE A 353 1.17 14.32 28.94
N ILE A 354 0.25 14.42 27.94
CA ILE A 354 0.09 15.62 27.12
C ILE A 354 -0.25 16.83 27.97
N GLU A 355 -1.26 16.72 28.87
CA GLU A 355 -1.73 17.82 29.69
C GLU A 355 -0.60 18.34 30.60
N ILE A 356 0.22 17.47 31.17
CA ILE A 356 1.33 17.86 32.02
C ILE A 356 2.44 18.54 31.19
N PHE A 357 2.87 17.98 30.05
CA PHE A 357 3.90 18.59 29.21
C PHE A 357 3.49 19.98 28.71
N GLU A 358 2.24 20.16 28.28
CA GLU A 358 1.73 21.46 27.85
C GLU A 358 1.64 22.45 29.01
N THR A 359 1.31 21.99 30.24
CA THR A 359 1.35 22.83 31.44
C THR A 359 2.76 23.34 31.73
N CYS A 360 3.77 22.53 31.37
CA CYS A 360 5.18 22.92 31.45
C CYS A 360 5.65 23.81 30.28
N GLY A 361 4.75 24.18 29.36
CA GLY A 361 5.06 25.01 28.18
C GLY A 361 5.75 24.29 27.04
N LEU A 362 5.78 22.95 27.03
CA LEU A 362 6.44 22.15 26.00
C LEU A 362 5.48 21.87 24.85
N LYS A 363 6.03 21.89 23.64
CA LYS A 363 5.30 21.60 22.40
C LYS A 363 5.24 20.09 22.17
N VAL A 364 4.04 19.52 22.19
CA VAL A 364 3.78 18.09 21.97
C VAL A 364 3.25 17.86 20.56
N LEU A 365 3.86 16.93 19.82
CA LEU A 365 3.35 16.41 18.54
C LEU A 365 2.84 14.99 18.71
N LEU A 366 1.68 14.72 18.11
CA LEU A 366 1.01 13.42 18.18
C LEU A 366 1.00 12.75 16.81
N GLY A 367 1.45 11.50 16.76
CA GLY A 367 1.53 10.73 15.53
C GLY A 367 1.02 9.30 15.66
N ALA A 368 0.51 8.76 14.53
CA ALA A 368 0.14 7.37 14.41
C ALA A 368 0.46 6.83 13.00
N PRO A 369 0.64 5.52 12.82
CA PRO A 369 0.98 4.95 11.52
C PRO A 369 -0.15 5.02 10.48
N THR A 370 -1.41 5.12 10.90
CA THR A 370 -2.58 5.14 10.00
C THR A 370 -3.49 6.33 10.28
N GLY A 371 -4.24 6.78 9.27
CA GLY A 371 -5.20 7.88 9.39
C GLY A 371 -6.27 7.64 10.46
N ARG A 372 -6.75 6.39 10.58
CA ARG A 372 -7.73 6.01 11.62
C ARG A 372 -7.17 6.08 13.03
N ALA A 373 -5.95 5.57 13.22
CA ALA A 373 -5.31 5.66 14.51
C ALA A 373 -5.06 7.12 14.92
N ALA A 374 -4.61 7.97 13.97
CA ALA A 374 -4.44 9.40 14.19
C ALA A 374 -5.77 10.10 14.53
N LYS A 375 -6.84 9.82 13.77
CA LYS A 375 -8.18 10.37 14.07
C LYS A 375 -8.67 9.96 15.46
N ARG A 376 -8.55 8.67 15.81
CA ARG A 376 -8.90 8.16 17.14
C ARG A 376 -8.08 8.82 18.24
N MET A 377 -6.79 9.00 18.03
CA MET A 377 -5.91 9.70 18.96
C MET A 377 -6.37 11.16 19.16
N SER A 378 -6.74 11.86 18.07
CA SER A 378 -7.28 13.22 18.16
C SER A 378 -8.59 13.28 18.93
N GLU A 379 -9.54 12.37 18.64
CA GLU A 379 -10.84 12.31 19.31
C GLU A 379 -10.71 12.04 20.82
N SER A 380 -9.79 11.15 21.19
CA SER A 380 -9.61 10.72 22.56
C SER A 380 -8.80 11.70 23.41
N THR A 381 -7.83 12.39 22.83
CA THR A 381 -6.98 13.37 23.52
C THR A 381 -7.53 14.79 23.46
N GLY A 382 -8.38 15.09 22.48
CA GLY A 382 -8.85 16.43 22.16
C GLY A 382 -7.78 17.30 21.49
N LYS A 383 -6.66 16.73 21.03
CA LYS A 383 -5.53 17.38 20.37
C LYS A 383 -5.36 16.86 18.96
N GLU A 384 -4.86 17.69 18.06
CA GLU A 384 -4.62 17.26 16.69
C GLU A 384 -3.49 16.20 16.66
N ALA A 385 -3.80 15.04 16.08
CA ALA A 385 -2.83 14.00 15.76
C ALA A 385 -2.83 13.74 14.25
N THR A 386 -1.67 13.47 13.69
CA THR A 386 -1.50 13.25 12.25
C THR A 386 -0.89 11.86 11.97
N THR A 387 -0.96 11.42 10.71
CA THR A 387 -0.19 10.23 10.34
C THR A 387 1.30 10.55 10.33
N ILE A 388 2.15 9.57 10.69
CA ILE A 388 3.61 9.74 10.61
C ILE A 388 4.01 10.17 9.19
N HIS A 389 3.42 9.61 8.15
CA HIS A 389 3.67 10.01 6.76
C HIS A 389 3.39 11.51 6.51
N ARG A 390 2.27 12.02 7.04
CA ARG A 390 1.93 13.45 6.91
C ARG A 390 2.83 14.32 7.78
N MET A 391 3.17 13.85 8.98
CA MET A 391 4.10 14.53 9.89
C MET A 391 5.47 14.76 9.25
N LEU A 392 5.88 13.84 8.35
CA LEU A 392 7.15 13.83 7.64
C LEU A 392 7.05 14.37 6.20
N ASP A 393 5.90 14.90 5.79
CA ASP A 393 5.60 15.37 4.42
C ASP A 393 5.93 14.36 3.29
N MET A 394 5.91 13.06 3.61
CA MET A 394 6.28 11.98 2.68
C MET A 394 5.35 11.86 1.46
N GLY A 395 4.16 12.47 1.47
CA GLY A 395 3.18 12.39 0.38
C GLY A 395 3.44 13.34 -0.79
N VAL A 396 4.32 14.32 -0.66
CA VAL A 396 4.60 15.32 -1.72
C VAL A 396 5.63 14.79 -2.73
N PHE A 397 6.43 13.79 -2.36
CA PHE A 397 7.59 13.31 -3.13
C PHE A 397 7.37 11.98 -3.86
N GLU A 398 6.21 11.31 -3.74
CA GLU A 398 5.93 10.04 -4.45
C GLU A 398 5.86 10.14 -5.99
N LYS A 399 6.03 11.33 -6.59
CA LYS A 399 6.02 11.52 -8.04
C LYS A 399 7.38 11.30 -8.73
N GLU A 400 8.46 11.17 -7.99
CA GLU A 400 9.78 10.87 -8.56
C GLU A 400 10.28 9.51 -8.05
N GLU A 401 10.44 8.57 -8.95
CA GLU A 401 10.79 7.15 -8.77
C GLU A 401 12.21 6.89 -8.23
N SER A 402 12.77 7.76 -7.47
CA SER A 402 14.04 7.49 -6.81
C SER A 402 14.11 8.30 -5.53
N VAL A 403 14.40 7.60 -4.47
CA VAL A 403 14.99 8.18 -3.27
C VAL A 403 14.16 8.03 -2.00
N PHE A 404 14.23 6.84 -1.45
CA PHE A 404 14.20 6.67 0.01
C PHE A 404 15.47 7.27 0.69
N VAL A 405 16.23 8.10 -0.02
CA VAL A 405 17.48 8.70 0.43
C VAL A 405 17.46 10.20 0.18
N THR A 406 16.42 10.93 0.59
CA THR A 406 16.56 12.40 0.54
C THR A 406 15.91 13.06 1.72
N ASN A 407 16.71 13.86 2.38
CA ASN A 407 16.37 15.11 3.06
C ASN A 407 15.46 15.02 4.31
N ALA A 408 15.39 13.86 5.01
CA ALA A 408 14.79 13.84 6.35
C ALA A 408 15.55 14.77 7.34
N GLU A 409 16.78 15.14 7.02
CA GLU A 409 17.53 16.15 7.79
C GLU A 409 17.08 17.60 7.47
N GLU A 410 16.45 17.84 6.31
CA GLU A 410 15.90 19.16 5.94
C GLU A 410 14.53 19.43 6.57
N HIS A 411 13.80 18.38 7.01
CA HIS A 411 12.48 18.49 7.63
C HIS A 411 12.49 17.97 9.07
N SER A 412 13.28 18.61 9.93
CA SER A 412 13.27 18.23 11.34
C SER A 412 11.98 18.70 12.03
N LEU A 413 11.39 17.83 12.85
CA LEU A 413 10.18 18.11 13.60
C LEU A 413 10.43 19.19 14.65
N GLU A 414 9.60 20.24 14.64
CA GLU A 414 9.64 21.32 15.61
C GLU A 414 8.78 20.96 16.83
N ALA A 415 9.31 20.13 17.70
CA ALA A 415 8.64 19.67 18.91
C ALA A 415 9.62 19.37 20.05
N ASP A 416 9.18 19.55 21.29
CA ASP A 416 9.92 19.16 22.48
C ASP A 416 9.61 17.71 22.87
N VAL A 417 8.41 17.24 22.51
CA VAL A 417 7.92 15.89 22.80
C VAL A 417 7.19 15.32 21.57
N VAL A 418 7.52 14.12 21.16
CA VAL A 418 6.81 13.36 20.11
C VAL A 418 6.21 12.11 20.73
N ILE A 419 4.89 11.95 20.60
CA ILE A 419 4.16 10.77 21.09
C ILE A 419 3.62 10.00 19.90
N ILE A 420 4.00 8.73 19.79
CA ILE A 420 3.57 7.85 18.71
C ILE A 420 2.71 6.73 19.29
N ASP A 421 1.46 6.63 18.84
CA ASP A 421 0.54 5.54 19.21
C ASP A 421 0.42 4.48 18.12
N GLU A 422 -0.11 3.30 18.45
CA GLU A 422 -0.22 2.10 17.60
C GLU A 422 1.14 1.69 16.98
N ALA A 423 2.21 1.78 17.74
CA ALA A 423 3.58 1.55 17.28
C ALA A 423 3.85 0.11 16.80
N SER A 424 3.01 -0.87 17.16
CA SER A 424 3.08 -2.24 16.62
C SER A 424 2.98 -2.32 15.11
N MET A 425 2.37 -1.30 14.46
CA MET A 425 2.18 -1.22 13.01
C MET A 425 3.36 -0.58 12.27
N ILE A 426 4.38 -0.08 12.97
CA ILE A 426 5.51 0.64 12.37
C ILE A 426 6.59 -0.35 11.93
N ASP A 427 6.94 -0.31 10.64
CA ASP A 427 8.05 -1.08 10.07
C ASP A 427 9.40 -0.33 10.16
N ILE A 428 10.50 -1.01 9.77
CA ILE A 428 11.83 -0.41 9.83
C ILE A 428 11.97 0.83 8.94
N THR A 429 11.28 0.88 7.82
CA THR A 429 11.38 2.02 6.89
C THR A 429 10.76 3.27 7.50
N LEU A 430 9.53 3.13 8.02
CA LEU A 430 8.81 4.24 8.63
C LEU A 430 9.47 4.70 9.93
N MET A 431 9.98 3.76 10.75
CA MET A 431 10.71 4.11 11.98
C MET A 431 12.02 4.83 11.68
N ASN A 432 12.78 4.37 10.68
CA ASN A 432 14.01 5.05 10.27
C ASN A 432 13.76 6.48 9.79
N ALA A 433 12.70 6.70 9.00
CA ALA A 433 12.30 8.03 8.56
C ALA A 433 11.89 8.93 9.74
N LEU A 434 11.08 8.40 10.66
CA LEU A 434 10.64 9.13 11.86
C LEU A 434 11.84 9.57 12.71
N LEU A 435 12.74 8.63 13.05
CA LEU A 435 13.87 8.91 13.92
C LEU A 435 14.85 9.92 13.30
N LYS A 436 15.03 9.92 11.98
CA LYS A 436 15.86 10.92 11.29
C LYS A 436 15.30 12.34 11.44
N SER A 437 14.00 12.49 11.51
CA SER A 437 13.33 13.80 11.60
C SER A 437 13.20 14.33 13.03
N ILE A 438 13.43 13.51 14.05
CA ILE A 438 13.40 13.92 15.47
C ILE A 438 14.72 14.62 15.82
N LYS A 439 14.66 15.82 16.39
CA LYS A 439 15.84 16.55 16.85
C LYS A 439 16.45 15.88 18.11
N VAL A 440 17.77 16.02 18.24
CA VAL A 440 18.45 15.64 19.49
C VAL A 440 17.93 16.53 20.62
N GLY A 441 17.61 15.94 21.78
CA GLY A 441 17.00 16.62 22.91
C GLY A 441 15.47 16.63 22.92
N THR A 442 14.80 16.13 21.85
CA THR A 442 13.35 15.88 21.85
C THR A 442 13.02 14.57 22.56
N ARG A 443 12.02 14.57 23.44
CA ARG A 443 11.51 13.34 24.05
C ARG A 443 10.67 12.54 23.07
N LEU A 444 10.84 11.21 23.07
CA LEU A 444 10.10 10.28 22.24
C LEU A 444 9.37 9.26 23.09
N ILE A 445 8.04 9.27 23.06
CA ILE A 445 7.18 8.32 23.75
C ILE A 445 6.53 7.40 22.72
N ILE A 446 6.84 6.12 22.80
CA ILE A 446 6.36 5.09 21.87
C ILE A 446 5.30 4.26 22.60
N VAL A 447 4.06 4.32 22.12
CA VAL A 447 2.93 3.61 22.72
C VAL A 447 2.41 2.55 21.74
N GLY A 448 2.13 1.35 22.26
CA GLY A 448 1.60 0.28 21.42
C GLY A 448 1.24 -0.97 22.21
N ASP A 449 0.76 -1.95 21.49
CA ASP A 449 0.43 -3.27 22.03
C ASP A 449 1.29 -4.31 21.30
N VAL A 450 2.32 -4.82 21.97
CA VAL A 450 3.28 -5.77 21.40
C VAL A 450 2.66 -7.12 21.03
N ASP A 451 1.50 -7.43 21.62
CA ASP A 451 0.78 -8.69 21.41
C ASP A 451 -0.16 -8.64 20.19
N GLN A 452 -0.40 -7.47 19.62
CA GLN A 452 -1.13 -7.33 18.36
C GLN A 452 -0.28 -7.81 17.18
N LEU A 453 -0.91 -7.80 15.99
CA LEU A 453 -0.20 -8.10 14.75
C LEU A 453 0.94 -7.09 14.54
N PRO A 454 2.12 -7.57 14.18
CA PRO A 454 3.23 -6.69 13.81
C PRO A 454 2.94 -5.93 12.50
N SER A 455 3.82 -5.01 12.14
CA SER A 455 3.76 -4.25 10.88
C SER A 455 3.60 -5.16 9.65
N VAL A 456 2.95 -4.67 8.60
CA VAL A 456 2.90 -5.39 7.32
C VAL A 456 4.27 -5.39 6.64
N GLY A 457 5.02 -4.28 6.76
CA GLY A 457 6.39 -4.16 6.26
C GLY A 457 7.42 -4.92 7.08
N ALA A 458 8.69 -4.84 6.67
CA ALA A 458 9.80 -5.57 7.27
C ALA A 458 10.13 -5.09 8.70
N GLY A 459 10.50 -6.03 9.55
CA GLY A 459 10.91 -5.80 10.94
C GLY A 459 9.79 -5.99 11.97
N ASN A 460 10.18 -5.99 13.22
CA ASN A 460 9.29 -6.05 14.39
C ASN A 460 9.73 -5.01 15.43
N VAL A 461 9.76 -3.75 15.00
CA VAL A 461 10.46 -2.64 15.66
C VAL A 461 10.07 -2.50 17.13
N LEU A 462 8.76 -2.50 17.44
CA LEU A 462 8.31 -2.35 18.84
C LEU A 462 8.83 -3.49 19.72
N ASN A 463 8.74 -4.73 19.24
CA ASN A 463 9.23 -5.89 19.98
C ASN A 463 10.76 -5.86 20.11
N ASP A 464 11.47 -5.52 19.04
CA ASP A 464 12.94 -5.44 19.04
C ASP A 464 13.44 -4.38 20.03
N PHE A 465 12.77 -3.24 20.10
CA PHE A 465 13.07 -2.19 21.07
C PHE A 465 12.82 -2.66 22.51
N ILE A 466 11.69 -3.33 22.76
CA ILE A 466 11.37 -3.86 24.09
C ILE A 466 12.40 -4.90 24.55
N GLU A 467 12.78 -5.81 23.64
CA GLU A 467 13.70 -6.91 23.94
C GLU A 467 15.18 -6.47 24.00
N SER A 468 15.52 -5.34 23.39
CA SER A 468 16.90 -4.81 23.44
C SER A 468 17.26 -4.20 24.78
N GLY A 469 16.29 -3.69 25.53
CA GLY A 469 16.48 -3.14 26.86
C GLY A 469 17.25 -1.81 26.91
N PHE A 470 17.34 -1.09 25.77
CA PHE A 470 18.08 0.18 25.67
C PHE A 470 17.41 1.34 26.41
N THR A 471 16.15 1.23 26.74
CA THR A 471 15.37 2.29 27.37
C THR A 471 14.33 1.75 28.34
N LYS A 472 13.72 2.64 29.13
CA LYS A 472 12.62 2.30 30.04
C LYS A 472 11.44 1.76 29.28
N VAL A 473 10.96 0.59 29.65
CA VAL A 473 9.76 -0.06 29.13
C VAL A 473 8.76 -0.24 30.27
N VAL A 474 7.59 0.40 30.14
CA VAL A 474 6.51 0.22 31.10
C VAL A 474 5.45 -0.72 30.49
N ARG A 475 5.28 -1.87 31.13
CA ARG A 475 4.27 -2.88 30.73
C ARG A 475 3.03 -2.73 31.60
N LEU A 476 1.95 -2.24 31.00
CA LEU A 476 0.66 -2.08 31.66
C LEU A 476 -0.04 -3.45 31.77
N LYS A 477 -0.12 -3.99 32.95
CA LYS A 477 -0.71 -5.32 33.22
C LYS A 477 -2.10 -5.24 33.84
N GLU A 478 -2.44 -4.11 34.44
CA GLU A 478 -3.66 -3.95 35.18
C GLU A 478 -4.84 -3.65 34.27
N ILE A 479 -5.91 -4.41 34.45
CA ILE A 479 -7.19 -4.25 33.76
C ILE A 479 -8.10 -3.47 34.69
N PHE A 480 -8.66 -2.36 34.23
CA PHE A 480 -9.56 -1.53 35.04
C PHE A 480 -10.91 -2.23 35.30
N ARG A 481 -11.64 -1.69 36.31
CA ARG A 481 -12.91 -2.26 36.76
C ARG A 481 -13.90 -2.57 35.63
N GLN A 482 -14.05 -1.65 34.68
CA GLN A 482 -14.87 -1.87 33.49
C GLN A 482 -14.32 -2.98 32.57
N GLY A 483 -13.02 -3.12 32.48
CA GLY A 483 -12.38 -4.19 31.72
C GLY A 483 -12.40 -5.55 32.41
N LYS A 484 -12.47 -5.61 33.75
CA LYS A 484 -12.56 -6.88 34.51
C LYS A 484 -13.93 -7.56 34.33
N GLU A 485 -14.98 -6.80 34.07
CA GLU A 485 -16.33 -7.30 33.79
C GLU A 485 -16.51 -7.71 32.33
N SER A 486 -15.66 -7.20 31.41
CA SER A 486 -15.70 -7.52 29.98
C SER A 486 -14.99 -8.85 29.69
N MET A 487 -15.73 -9.81 29.16
CA MET A 487 -15.15 -11.08 28.71
C MET A 487 -14.33 -10.93 27.43
N ILE A 488 -14.52 -9.85 26.64
CA ILE A 488 -13.64 -9.50 25.54
C ILE A 488 -12.22 -9.31 26.05
N VAL A 489 -12.04 -8.48 27.08
CA VAL A 489 -10.73 -8.17 27.66
C VAL A 489 -10.14 -9.41 28.36
N VAL A 490 -10.93 -10.10 29.19
CA VAL A 490 -10.48 -11.32 29.89
C VAL A 490 -10.03 -12.39 28.89
N ASN A 491 -10.82 -12.62 27.83
CA ASN A 491 -10.50 -13.60 26.81
C ASN A 491 -9.31 -13.19 25.92
N ALA A 492 -9.13 -11.90 25.63
CA ALA A 492 -7.94 -11.41 24.93
C ALA A 492 -6.67 -11.75 25.72
N HIS A 493 -6.65 -11.51 27.03
CA HIS A 493 -5.51 -11.87 27.90
C HIS A 493 -5.29 -13.38 28.00
N LYS A 494 -6.35 -14.19 28.06
CA LYS A 494 -6.24 -15.65 28.03
C LYS A 494 -5.61 -16.15 26.74
N ILE A 495 -6.13 -15.68 25.60
CA ILE A 495 -5.60 -16.02 24.29
C ILE A 495 -4.12 -15.65 24.20
N ASN A 496 -3.73 -14.48 24.66
CA ASN A 496 -2.34 -14.05 24.67
C ASN A 496 -1.43 -14.99 25.47
N LYS A 497 -1.92 -15.52 26.60
CA LYS A 497 -1.22 -16.53 27.39
C LYS A 497 -1.25 -17.94 26.79
N GLY A 498 -1.92 -18.16 25.65
CA GLY A 498 -2.12 -19.49 25.06
C GLY A 498 -3.22 -20.29 25.71
N GLU A 499 -4.07 -19.66 26.50
CA GLU A 499 -5.21 -20.29 27.16
C GLU A 499 -6.47 -20.14 26.30
N MET A 500 -7.31 -21.17 26.30
CA MET A 500 -8.62 -21.10 25.63
C MET A 500 -9.49 -20.01 26.27
N PRO A 501 -10.17 -19.21 25.45
CA PRO A 501 -11.12 -18.24 25.95
C PRO A 501 -12.31 -18.93 26.64
N LYS A 502 -12.92 -18.24 27.59
CA LYS A 502 -14.19 -18.66 28.17
C LYS A 502 -15.31 -18.37 27.19
N LEU A 503 -16.13 -19.38 26.91
CA LEU A 503 -17.15 -19.32 25.88
C LEU A 503 -18.56 -19.30 26.49
N ASN A 504 -19.44 -18.41 25.98
CA ASN A 504 -20.86 -18.38 26.26
C ASN A 504 -21.25 -18.25 27.76
N GLU A 505 -20.51 -17.48 28.52
CA GLU A 505 -20.93 -17.12 29.89
C GLU A 505 -22.16 -16.19 29.79
N LYS A 506 -23.17 -16.43 30.62
CA LYS A 506 -24.43 -15.65 30.60
C LYS A 506 -24.18 -14.19 31.00
N GLY A 507 -24.81 -13.26 30.27
CA GLY A 507 -24.72 -11.83 30.56
C GLY A 507 -23.40 -11.20 30.19
N THR A 508 -22.62 -11.84 29.30
CA THR A 508 -21.31 -11.35 28.85
C THR A 508 -21.34 -10.79 27.43
N ASP A 509 -20.21 -10.22 27.01
CA ASP A 509 -19.97 -9.57 25.73
C ASP A 509 -19.18 -10.46 24.74
N PHE A 510 -18.97 -11.76 25.05
CA PHE A 510 -18.22 -12.70 24.24
C PHE A 510 -18.98 -14.00 23.99
N PHE A 511 -19.28 -14.30 22.73
CA PHE A 511 -20.07 -15.46 22.33
C PHE A 511 -19.35 -16.32 21.30
N PHE A 512 -19.59 -17.63 21.38
CA PHE A 512 -19.17 -18.61 20.40
C PHE A 512 -20.36 -19.40 19.87
N ILE A 513 -20.55 -19.39 18.53
CA ILE A 513 -21.60 -20.16 17.87
C ILE A 513 -20.94 -21.28 17.08
N ARG A 514 -21.18 -22.52 17.49
CA ARG A 514 -20.65 -23.68 16.79
C ARG A 514 -21.37 -23.90 15.47
N ASN A 515 -20.59 -24.01 14.40
CA ASN A 515 -21.03 -24.49 13.10
C ASN A 515 -19.83 -25.15 12.40
N ASP A 516 -20.02 -26.39 11.95
CA ASP A 516 -18.92 -27.21 11.45
C ASP A 516 -18.79 -27.13 9.91
N ILE A 517 -19.68 -26.43 9.21
CA ILE A 517 -19.76 -26.33 7.75
C ILE A 517 -19.56 -24.87 7.31
N GLN A 518 -18.72 -24.62 6.31
CA GLN A 518 -18.38 -23.25 5.85
C GLN A 518 -19.62 -22.45 5.42
N GLU A 519 -20.50 -23.03 4.62
CA GLU A 519 -21.77 -22.40 4.22
C GLU A 519 -22.68 -22.14 5.42
N GLY A 520 -22.68 -23.04 6.39
CA GLY A 520 -23.42 -22.87 7.64
C GLY A 520 -22.88 -21.68 8.46
N ILE A 521 -21.55 -21.51 8.52
CA ILE A 521 -20.90 -20.35 9.15
C ILE A 521 -21.29 -19.07 8.40
N LEU A 522 -21.20 -19.07 7.07
CA LEU A 522 -21.61 -17.94 6.22
C LEU A 522 -23.05 -17.51 6.49
N ASN A 523 -23.98 -18.46 6.45
CA ASN A 523 -25.41 -18.20 6.71
C ASN A 523 -25.66 -17.69 8.13
N THR A 524 -24.93 -18.24 9.12
CA THR A 524 -25.01 -17.77 10.51
C THR A 524 -24.52 -16.32 10.64
N ILE A 525 -23.43 -15.95 9.96
CA ILE A 525 -22.92 -14.57 9.95
C ILE A 525 -23.96 -13.62 9.34
N ILE A 526 -24.56 -13.99 8.21
CA ILE A 526 -25.59 -13.18 7.56
C ILE A 526 -26.82 -13.01 8.48
N ASP A 527 -27.28 -14.09 9.13
CA ASP A 527 -28.42 -14.04 10.07
C ASP A 527 -28.08 -13.17 11.29
N LEU A 528 -26.86 -13.28 11.83
CA LEU A 528 -26.41 -12.43 12.93
C LEU A 528 -26.53 -10.94 12.55
N ILE A 529 -25.99 -10.54 11.40
CA ILE A 529 -25.99 -9.14 10.97
C ILE A 529 -27.41 -8.66 10.64
N ASN A 530 -28.17 -9.48 9.92
CA ASN A 530 -29.45 -9.04 9.39
C ASN A 530 -30.57 -9.09 10.44
N THR A 531 -30.52 -10.05 11.37
CA THR A 531 -31.67 -10.36 12.22
C THR A 531 -31.32 -10.36 13.70
N ARG A 532 -30.34 -11.17 14.13
CA ARG A 532 -30.17 -11.49 15.57
C ARG A 532 -29.57 -10.34 16.36
N LEU A 533 -28.47 -9.72 15.88
CA LEU A 533 -27.78 -8.64 16.59
C LEU A 533 -28.63 -7.37 16.66
N PRO A 534 -29.31 -6.90 15.59
CA PRO A 534 -30.22 -5.77 15.68
C PRO A 534 -31.44 -6.01 16.59
N LYS A 535 -31.88 -7.26 16.74
CA LYS A 535 -32.93 -7.62 17.72
C LYS A 535 -32.40 -7.68 19.14
N PHE A 536 -31.13 -8.05 19.33
CA PHE A 536 -30.50 -8.10 20.65
C PHE A 536 -30.29 -6.70 21.23
N ASN A 537 -29.81 -5.75 20.41
CA ASN A 537 -29.68 -4.35 20.76
C ASN A 537 -30.11 -3.47 19.58
N SER A 538 -31.24 -2.78 19.73
CA SER A 538 -31.82 -1.91 18.70
C SER A 538 -30.98 -0.71 18.34
N ASN A 539 -30.00 -0.34 19.15
CA ASN A 539 -29.07 0.76 18.88
C ASN A 539 -27.95 0.35 17.89
N TRP A 540 -27.79 -0.94 17.62
CA TRP A 540 -26.78 -1.42 16.67
C TRP A 540 -27.30 -1.37 15.24
N ASP A 541 -26.77 -0.41 14.49
CA ASP A 541 -26.98 -0.33 13.04
C ASP A 541 -26.24 -1.47 12.32
N LYS A 542 -26.91 -2.14 11.38
CA LYS A 542 -26.39 -3.30 10.66
C LYS A 542 -25.11 -2.99 9.86
N LEU A 543 -24.99 -1.77 9.37
CA LEU A 543 -23.87 -1.35 8.50
C LEU A 543 -22.78 -0.63 9.28
N LYS A 544 -23.17 0.21 10.26
CA LYS A 544 -22.23 1.04 11.02
C LYS A 544 -21.66 0.36 12.25
N SER A 545 -22.50 -0.36 13.00
CA SER A 545 -22.11 -0.94 14.29
C SER A 545 -21.48 -2.33 14.18
N ILE A 546 -21.84 -3.11 13.15
CA ILE A 546 -21.42 -4.52 13.01
C ILE A 546 -20.35 -4.64 11.95
N GLN A 547 -19.23 -5.30 12.28
CA GLN A 547 -18.14 -5.55 11.36
C GLN A 547 -17.73 -7.02 11.36
N VAL A 548 -17.64 -7.62 10.16
CA VAL A 548 -17.08 -8.96 10.00
C VAL A 548 -15.58 -8.85 9.77
N LEU A 549 -14.79 -9.50 10.61
CA LEU A 549 -13.34 -9.53 10.53
C LEU A 549 -12.85 -10.95 10.20
N VAL A 550 -12.14 -11.10 9.09
CA VAL A 550 -11.75 -12.43 8.59
C VAL A 550 -10.24 -12.57 8.41
N PRO A 551 -9.68 -13.77 8.56
CA PRO A 551 -8.26 -14.02 8.35
C PRO A 551 -7.81 -13.89 6.90
N MET A 552 -8.67 -14.21 5.93
CA MET A 552 -8.28 -14.44 4.53
C MET A 552 -9.14 -13.70 3.52
N LYS A 553 -8.59 -13.46 2.32
CA LYS A 553 -9.31 -12.76 1.24
C LYS A 553 -10.15 -13.69 0.37
N LYS A 554 -9.68 -14.92 0.12
CA LYS A 554 -10.31 -15.89 -0.81
C LYS A 554 -10.97 -17.04 -0.07
N GLY A 555 -11.86 -17.79 -0.75
CA GLY A 555 -12.60 -18.93 -0.21
C GLY A 555 -14.01 -18.56 0.26
N VAL A 556 -14.79 -19.55 0.70
CA VAL A 556 -16.20 -19.39 1.13
C VAL A 556 -16.34 -18.35 2.24
N LEU A 557 -15.44 -18.38 3.22
CA LEU A 557 -15.37 -17.44 4.35
C LEU A 557 -14.35 -16.30 4.12
N GLY A 558 -13.94 -16.07 2.87
CA GLY A 558 -13.04 -14.97 2.52
C GLY A 558 -13.77 -13.65 2.29
N VAL A 559 -13.03 -12.53 2.40
CA VAL A 559 -13.56 -11.16 2.25
C VAL A 559 -14.39 -11.01 0.98
N THR A 560 -13.90 -11.50 -0.16
CA THR A 560 -14.57 -11.32 -1.45
C THR A 560 -15.96 -11.94 -1.47
N ASN A 561 -16.07 -13.22 -1.08
CA ASN A 561 -17.35 -13.92 -1.07
C ASN A 561 -18.31 -13.38 0.01
N LEU A 562 -17.77 -13.10 1.21
CA LEU A 562 -18.58 -12.51 2.30
C LEU A 562 -19.16 -11.16 1.90
N ASN A 563 -18.35 -10.28 1.29
CA ASN A 563 -18.83 -8.98 0.83
C ASN A 563 -19.96 -9.12 -0.20
N GLU A 564 -19.83 -10.01 -1.19
CA GLU A 564 -20.87 -10.28 -2.18
C GLU A 564 -22.16 -10.79 -1.53
N LYS A 565 -22.06 -11.78 -0.64
CA LYS A 565 -23.23 -12.39 -0.01
C LYS A 565 -23.92 -11.45 0.97
N ILE A 566 -23.15 -10.70 1.77
CA ILE A 566 -23.70 -9.72 2.71
C ILE A 566 -24.32 -8.54 1.95
N GLN A 567 -23.68 -8.02 0.89
CA GLN A 567 -24.23 -6.98 0.04
C GLN A 567 -25.61 -7.37 -0.49
N ASN A 568 -25.75 -8.58 -1.03
CA ASN A 568 -27.01 -9.05 -1.60
C ASN A 568 -28.15 -9.13 -0.57
N VAL A 569 -27.84 -9.27 0.71
CA VAL A 569 -28.85 -9.31 1.80
C VAL A 569 -29.12 -7.91 2.37
N LEU A 570 -28.07 -7.13 2.64
CA LEU A 570 -28.23 -5.83 3.31
C LEU A 570 -28.49 -4.68 2.34
N ASN A 571 -27.97 -4.76 1.14
CA ASN A 571 -28.14 -3.77 0.09
C ASN A 571 -28.50 -4.45 -1.23
N PRO A 572 -29.69 -5.11 -1.35
CA PRO A 572 -30.09 -5.83 -2.55
C PRO A 572 -30.26 -4.89 -3.74
N LYS A 573 -30.11 -5.46 -4.94
CA LYS A 573 -30.38 -4.74 -6.20
C LYS A 573 -31.84 -4.25 -6.21
N ALA A 574 -32.00 -2.99 -6.58
CA ALA A 574 -33.33 -2.39 -6.72
C ALA A 574 -33.35 -1.44 -7.94
N PRO A 575 -34.52 -1.27 -8.61
CA PRO A 575 -34.60 -0.45 -9.85
C PRO A 575 -34.17 1.02 -9.65
N TYR A 576 -34.30 1.54 -8.44
CA TYR A 576 -33.96 2.92 -8.10
C TYR A 576 -32.49 3.11 -7.66
N LYS A 577 -31.74 2.00 -7.52
CA LYS A 577 -30.31 2.05 -7.15
C LYS A 577 -29.45 1.88 -8.37
N LYS A 578 -28.53 2.80 -8.57
CA LYS A 578 -27.54 2.67 -9.62
C LYS A 578 -26.41 1.74 -9.19
N GLU A 579 -25.87 1.04 -10.18
CA GLU A 579 -24.78 0.07 -9.99
C GLU A 579 -23.63 0.39 -10.96
N LYS A 580 -22.41 0.14 -10.51
CA LYS A 580 -21.20 0.20 -11.34
C LYS A 580 -20.40 -1.07 -11.16
N GLU A 581 -20.29 -1.85 -12.21
CA GLU A 581 -19.38 -2.99 -12.25
C GLU A 581 -17.95 -2.50 -12.49
N PHE A 582 -17.04 -2.99 -11.64
CA PHE A 582 -15.61 -2.75 -11.77
C PHE A 582 -14.84 -4.04 -11.42
N ARG A 583 -14.11 -4.61 -12.41
CA ARG A 583 -13.49 -5.94 -12.30
C ARG A 583 -14.53 -7.01 -11.95
N SER A 584 -14.33 -7.71 -10.83
CA SER A 584 -15.26 -8.74 -10.31
C SER A 584 -16.20 -8.23 -9.20
N MET A 585 -16.26 -6.93 -8.95
CA MET A 585 -17.08 -6.31 -7.92
C MET A 585 -18.17 -5.45 -8.54
N ILE A 586 -19.30 -5.36 -7.86
CA ILE A 586 -20.40 -4.46 -8.20
C ILE A 586 -20.53 -3.46 -7.06
N PHE A 587 -20.28 -2.19 -7.34
CA PHE A 587 -20.58 -1.09 -6.43
C PHE A 587 -22.01 -0.62 -6.65
N ARG A 588 -22.75 -0.43 -5.58
CA ARG A 588 -24.17 -0.05 -5.57
C ARG A 588 -24.37 1.13 -4.61
N GLU A 589 -25.28 2.03 -4.94
CA GLU A 589 -25.69 3.10 -4.01
C GLU A 589 -26.13 2.52 -2.68
N GLY A 590 -25.60 3.07 -1.58
CA GLY A 590 -25.77 2.58 -0.21
C GLY A 590 -24.74 1.54 0.24
N ASP A 591 -23.80 1.12 -0.61
CA ASP A 591 -22.76 0.16 -0.20
C ASP A 591 -21.80 0.78 0.81
N LYS A 592 -21.39 -0.05 1.78
CA LYS A 592 -20.28 0.21 2.67
C LYS A 592 -18.97 -0.10 1.95
N VAL A 593 -18.09 0.89 1.86
CA VAL A 593 -16.81 0.80 1.15
C VAL A 593 -15.64 1.24 2.02
N MET A 594 -14.44 0.82 1.64
CA MET A 594 -13.18 1.22 2.27
C MET A 594 -12.18 1.67 1.21
N GLN A 595 -11.50 2.77 1.48
CA GLN A 595 -10.30 3.17 0.74
C GLN A 595 -9.16 2.18 1.04
N ILE A 596 -8.48 1.69 0.00
CA ILE A 596 -7.44 0.66 0.13
C ILE A 596 -6.03 1.12 -0.24
N LYS A 597 -5.90 2.39 -0.61
CA LYS A 597 -4.63 3.08 -0.90
C LYS A 597 -4.70 4.50 -0.33
N ASN A 598 -3.56 5.08 0.00
CA ASN A 598 -3.51 6.51 0.32
C ASN A 598 -3.65 7.32 -0.97
N ASN A 599 -4.55 8.30 -0.97
CA ASN A 599 -4.68 9.26 -2.08
C ASN A 599 -4.74 10.67 -1.51
N TYR A 600 -3.61 11.37 -1.53
CA TYR A 600 -3.46 12.71 -0.98
C TYR A 600 -4.09 13.80 -1.85
N SER A 601 -4.38 13.50 -3.12
CA SER A 601 -4.92 14.46 -4.09
C SER A 601 -6.44 14.52 -4.11
N LEU A 602 -7.15 13.51 -3.58
CA LEU A 602 -8.60 13.49 -3.53
C LEU A 602 -9.12 14.57 -2.59
N LYS A 603 -9.89 15.49 -3.15
CA LYS A 603 -10.53 16.57 -2.38
C LYS A 603 -11.80 16.09 -1.72
N TRP A 604 -12.04 16.58 -0.51
CA TRP A 604 -13.27 16.35 0.22
C TRP A 604 -13.89 17.65 0.69
N THR A 605 -15.22 17.67 0.80
CA THR A 605 -15.99 18.75 1.43
C THR A 605 -16.68 18.21 2.66
N ARG A 606 -16.67 18.97 3.75
CA ARG A 606 -17.32 18.58 4.99
C ARG A 606 -18.82 18.88 4.91
N ILE A 607 -19.64 17.88 5.19
CA ILE A 607 -21.10 17.99 5.21
C ILE A 607 -21.68 18.00 6.62
N ALA A 608 -20.91 17.54 7.61
CA ALA A 608 -21.28 17.48 9.02
C ALA A 608 -20.03 17.58 9.90
N GLY A 609 -20.21 17.85 11.20
CA GLY A 609 -19.13 17.92 12.18
C GLY A 609 -18.45 19.31 12.26
N LYS A 610 -17.37 19.40 13.06
CA LYS A 610 -16.58 20.63 13.29
C LYS A 610 -15.22 20.52 12.60
N GLY A 611 -14.67 21.62 12.14
CA GLY A 611 -13.35 21.72 11.52
C GLY A 611 -13.38 22.39 10.15
N GLU A 612 -12.33 22.22 9.36
CA GLU A 612 -12.20 22.80 8.01
C GLU A 612 -13.34 22.33 7.09
N HIS A 613 -13.87 23.25 6.29
CA HIS A 613 -14.96 22.97 5.34
C HIS A 613 -14.52 22.14 4.15
N GLU A 614 -13.28 22.29 3.73
CA GLU A 614 -12.68 21.58 2.58
C GLU A 614 -11.27 21.14 2.93
N GLY A 615 -10.82 20.09 2.28
CA GLY A 615 -9.47 19.59 2.42
C GLY A 615 -9.13 18.54 1.37
N SER A 616 -7.99 17.91 1.53
CA SER A 616 -7.53 16.84 0.64
C SER A 616 -6.98 15.66 1.43
N GLY A 617 -7.02 14.49 0.78
CA GLY A 617 -6.53 13.23 1.32
C GLY A 617 -7.64 12.30 1.80
N VAL A 618 -7.62 11.08 1.24
CA VAL A 618 -8.39 9.93 1.70
C VAL A 618 -7.39 8.80 1.89
N PHE A 619 -7.44 8.15 3.04
CA PHE A 619 -6.37 7.26 3.47
C PHE A 619 -6.79 5.80 3.51
N ASN A 620 -5.81 4.93 3.36
CA ASN A 620 -6.02 3.49 3.49
C ASN A 620 -6.67 3.16 4.85
N GLY A 621 -7.81 2.46 4.78
CA GLY A 621 -8.63 2.13 5.93
C GLY A 621 -9.84 3.06 6.14
N ASP A 622 -9.91 4.25 5.53
CA ASP A 622 -11.08 5.12 5.62
C ASP A 622 -12.33 4.38 5.12
N MET A 623 -13.40 4.38 5.91
CA MET A 623 -14.67 3.74 5.56
C MET A 623 -15.74 4.79 5.28
N GLY A 624 -16.58 4.48 4.30
CA GLY A 624 -17.69 5.36 3.93
C GLY A 624 -18.82 4.60 3.28
N PHE A 625 -19.82 5.35 2.86
CA PHE A 625 -20.99 4.84 2.16
C PHE A 625 -21.13 5.53 0.81
N ILE A 626 -21.43 4.74 -0.23
CA ILE A 626 -21.72 5.27 -1.56
C ILE A 626 -23.05 6.02 -1.49
N GLU A 627 -22.98 7.33 -1.70
CA GLU A 627 -24.16 8.21 -1.70
C GLU A 627 -24.85 8.19 -3.07
N ASN A 628 -24.08 8.32 -4.16
CA ASN A 628 -24.60 8.41 -5.51
C ASN A 628 -23.60 7.89 -6.54
N ILE A 629 -24.13 7.29 -7.61
CA ILE A 629 -23.37 6.83 -8.79
C ILE A 629 -23.87 7.57 -10.02
N ASP A 630 -23.04 8.45 -10.56
CA ASP A 630 -23.31 9.15 -11.83
C ASP A 630 -22.64 8.39 -12.99
N LEU A 631 -23.45 7.62 -13.72
CA LEU A 631 -22.97 6.80 -14.83
C LEU A 631 -22.58 7.64 -16.05
N GLU A 632 -23.28 8.78 -16.28
CA GLU A 632 -23.02 9.68 -17.42
C GLU A 632 -21.76 10.51 -17.15
N GLY A 633 -21.64 11.14 -15.98
CA GLY A 633 -20.48 11.89 -15.55
C GLY A 633 -19.29 11.02 -15.13
N LYS A 634 -19.44 9.68 -15.09
CA LYS A 634 -18.43 8.69 -14.67
C LYS A 634 -17.85 9.00 -13.29
N LYS A 635 -18.70 9.37 -12.36
CA LYS A 635 -18.31 9.75 -11.00
C LYS A 635 -19.09 8.95 -9.97
N LEU A 636 -18.50 8.81 -8.79
CA LEU A 636 -19.07 8.16 -7.63
C LEU A 636 -18.85 9.04 -6.41
N SER A 637 -19.90 9.36 -5.65
CA SER A 637 -19.80 10.12 -4.41
C SER A 637 -19.81 9.18 -3.22
N ILE A 638 -18.87 9.37 -2.28
CA ILE A 638 -18.78 8.62 -1.03
C ILE A 638 -18.80 9.61 0.14
N ILE A 639 -19.54 9.28 1.18
CA ILE A 639 -19.47 9.98 2.47
C ILE A 639 -18.64 9.12 3.41
N PHE A 640 -17.44 9.60 3.74
CA PHE A 640 -16.55 8.98 4.73
C PHE A 640 -16.85 9.51 6.12
N ASP A 641 -16.81 8.62 7.11
CA ASP A 641 -16.96 8.92 8.54
C ASP A 641 -18.24 9.70 8.87
N ASP A 642 -19.28 9.63 8.03
CA ASP A 642 -20.52 10.44 8.10
C ASP A 642 -20.30 11.97 8.00
N GLU A 643 -19.10 12.42 7.65
CA GLU A 643 -18.73 13.86 7.65
C GLU A 643 -18.15 14.37 6.34
N ARG A 644 -17.29 13.57 5.67
CA ARG A 644 -16.51 14.03 4.51
C ARG A 644 -17.07 13.45 3.21
N LYS A 645 -17.56 14.30 2.34
CA LYS A 645 -18.01 13.92 0.99
C LYS A 645 -16.86 14.00 0.01
N VAL A 646 -16.61 12.92 -0.70
CA VAL A 646 -15.55 12.78 -1.72
C VAL A 646 -16.17 12.36 -3.04
N ILE A 647 -15.73 12.96 -4.13
CA ILE A 647 -16.14 12.60 -5.49
C ILE A 647 -15.00 11.86 -6.17
N TYR A 648 -15.22 10.59 -6.49
CA TYR A 648 -14.30 9.75 -7.25
C TYR A 648 -14.63 9.78 -8.74
N ASP A 649 -13.63 9.95 -9.57
CA ASP A 649 -13.72 9.52 -10.97
C ASP A 649 -13.64 7.99 -11.03
N PHE A 650 -14.30 7.37 -12.01
CA PHE A 650 -14.29 5.91 -12.17
C PHE A 650 -12.89 5.33 -12.40
N MET A 651 -11.91 6.13 -12.79
CA MET A 651 -10.52 5.71 -12.89
C MET A 651 -9.88 5.34 -11.55
N TYR A 652 -10.40 5.88 -10.43
CA TYR A 652 -9.91 5.61 -9.07
C TYR A 652 -10.67 4.48 -8.35
N LEU A 653 -11.58 3.76 -9.02
CA LEU A 653 -12.32 2.67 -8.38
C LEU A 653 -11.44 1.49 -7.96
N ASP A 654 -10.22 1.39 -8.46
CA ASP A 654 -9.21 0.42 -8.00
C ASP A 654 -8.64 0.75 -6.60
N GLU A 655 -8.94 1.92 -6.07
CA GLU A 655 -8.59 2.33 -4.71
C GLU A 655 -9.68 1.99 -3.68
N LEU A 656 -10.81 1.41 -4.11
CA LEU A 656 -11.96 1.09 -3.27
C LEU A 656 -12.22 -0.41 -3.22
N ASP A 657 -12.60 -0.91 -2.04
CA ASP A 657 -13.16 -2.25 -1.82
C ASP A 657 -14.49 -2.15 -1.09
N LEU A 658 -15.37 -3.16 -1.26
CA LEU A 658 -16.53 -3.34 -0.37
C LEU A 658 -16.05 -3.66 1.04
N ALA A 659 -16.75 -3.17 2.06
CA ALA A 659 -16.30 -3.20 3.45
C ALA A 659 -17.30 -3.80 4.45
N TYR A 660 -18.25 -4.61 4.01
CA TYR A 660 -19.13 -5.39 4.92
C TYR A 660 -18.30 -6.40 5.72
N ALA A 661 -17.35 -7.05 5.07
CA ALA A 661 -16.30 -7.86 5.67
C ALA A 661 -14.93 -7.32 5.26
N ILE A 662 -13.98 -7.27 6.19
CA ILE A 662 -12.60 -6.87 5.95
C ILE A 662 -11.63 -7.87 6.58
N THR A 663 -10.36 -7.85 6.16
CA THR A 663 -9.34 -8.65 6.86
C THR A 663 -9.03 -8.07 8.23
N ILE A 664 -8.63 -8.92 9.17
CA ILE A 664 -8.19 -8.49 10.51
C ILE A 664 -7.01 -7.50 10.39
N HIS A 665 -6.09 -7.70 9.44
CA HIS A 665 -5.00 -6.74 9.17
C HIS A 665 -5.52 -5.33 8.82
N LYS A 666 -6.58 -5.24 8.00
CA LYS A 666 -7.17 -3.95 7.63
C LYS A 666 -8.01 -3.31 8.75
N SER A 667 -8.28 -4.02 9.83
CA SER A 667 -8.98 -3.49 11.00
C SER A 667 -8.04 -2.87 12.04
N GLN A 668 -6.73 -3.00 11.89
CA GLN A 668 -5.75 -2.37 12.80
C GLN A 668 -5.98 -0.84 12.87
N GLY A 669 -5.84 -0.26 14.05
CA GLY A 669 -6.15 1.15 14.31
C GLY A 669 -7.65 1.49 14.32
N SER A 670 -8.56 0.50 14.05
CA SER A 670 -10.01 0.69 14.07
C SER A 670 -10.65 -0.04 15.23
N GLU A 671 -11.82 0.43 15.67
CA GLU A 671 -12.66 -0.24 16.66
C GLU A 671 -14.12 -0.23 16.20
N PHE A 672 -14.87 -1.26 16.58
CA PHE A 672 -16.26 -1.44 16.19
C PHE A 672 -17.10 -1.81 17.42
N PRO A 673 -18.36 -1.37 17.52
CA PRO A 673 -19.24 -1.82 18.61
C PRO A 673 -19.34 -3.35 18.65
N VAL A 674 -19.60 -3.99 17.52
CA VAL A 674 -19.76 -5.44 17.41
C VAL A 674 -18.84 -6.02 16.35
N VAL A 675 -18.10 -7.08 16.70
CA VAL A 675 -17.23 -7.81 15.79
C VAL A 675 -17.68 -9.26 15.65
N ILE A 676 -17.74 -9.74 14.42
CA ILE A 676 -18.00 -11.15 14.08
C ILE A 676 -16.73 -11.75 13.46
N ILE A 677 -16.26 -12.89 13.98
CA ILE A 677 -15.04 -13.56 13.49
C ILE A 677 -15.39 -15.00 13.10
N PRO A 678 -15.25 -15.41 11.82
CA PRO A 678 -15.32 -16.80 11.44
C PRO A 678 -14.07 -17.57 11.88
N ALA A 679 -14.24 -18.68 12.59
CA ALA A 679 -13.19 -19.58 13.04
C ALA A 679 -13.30 -20.94 12.33
N TYR A 680 -12.59 -21.09 11.21
CA TYR A 680 -12.53 -22.30 10.41
C TYR A 680 -11.09 -22.57 9.95
N MET A 681 -10.76 -23.85 9.71
CA MET A 681 -9.41 -24.22 9.31
C MET A 681 -9.04 -23.60 7.97
N GLY A 682 -7.91 -22.95 7.92
CA GLY A 682 -7.38 -22.22 6.76
C GLY A 682 -5.85 -22.35 6.65
N ALA A 683 -5.21 -21.45 5.91
CA ALA A 683 -3.76 -21.42 5.78
C ALA A 683 -3.09 -21.22 7.16
N PRO A 684 -2.13 -22.08 7.55
CA PRO A 684 -1.53 -22.04 8.89
C PRO A 684 -0.94 -20.69 9.29
N LEU A 685 -0.35 -19.96 8.33
CA LEU A 685 0.23 -18.63 8.57
C LEU A 685 -0.81 -17.56 8.93
N LEU A 686 -2.05 -17.74 8.48
CA LEU A 686 -3.18 -16.83 8.77
C LEU A 686 -4.01 -17.29 9.97
N MET A 687 -3.67 -18.41 10.59
CA MET A 687 -4.39 -18.98 11.73
C MET A 687 -3.49 -18.94 12.97
N ASN A 688 -3.15 -17.73 13.42
CA ASN A 688 -2.23 -17.53 14.54
C ASN A 688 -2.86 -16.72 15.68
N ARG A 689 -2.21 -16.78 16.84
CA ARG A 689 -2.64 -16.17 18.10
C ARG A 689 -2.81 -14.66 17.99
N ASN A 690 -1.84 -13.97 17.43
CA ASN A 690 -1.85 -12.50 17.34
C ASN A 690 -2.97 -12.01 16.41
N LEU A 691 -3.27 -12.76 15.36
CA LEU A 691 -4.38 -12.42 14.47
C LEU A 691 -5.72 -12.54 15.19
N LEU A 692 -5.95 -13.63 15.93
CA LEU A 692 -7.15 -13.81 16.74
C LEU A 692 -7.24 -12.73 17.81
N TYR A 693 -6.17 -12.49 18.55
CA TYR A 693 -6.07 -11.45 19.58
C TYR A 693 -6.40 -10.07 18.99
N THR A 694 -5.77 -9.71 17.89
CA THR A 694 -6.03 -8.43 17.21
C THR A 694 -7.50 -8.31 16.79
N GLY A 695 -8.09 -9.37 16.22
CA GLY A 695 -9.49 -9.35 15.80
C GLY A 695 -10.46 -9.15 16.96
N ILE A 696 -10.26 -9.85 18.07
CA ILE A 696 -11.10 -9.74 19.27
C ILE A 696 -10.97 -8.35 19.90
N THR A 697 -9.77 -7.81 19.97
CA THR A 697 -9.52 -6.49 20.57
C THR A 697 -10.04 -5.31 19.74
N ARG A 698 -10.60 -5.56 18.56
CA ARG A 698 -11.30 -4.51 17.76
C ARG A 698 -12.74 -4.27 18.22
N ALA A 699 -13.30 -5.13 19.06
CA ALA A 699 -14.66 -4.97 19.56
C ALA A 699 -14.71 -4.10 20.83
N LYS A 700 -15.72 -3.23 20.90
CA LYS A 700 -16.00 -2.39 22.08
C LYS A 700 -17.06 -3.00 22.99
N GLU A 701 -18.11 -3.58 22.39
CA GLU A 701 -19.33 -3.98 23.11
C GLU A 701 -19.61 -5.48 22.99
N MET A 702 -19.29 -6.10 21.85
CA MET A 702 -19.57 -7.53 21.65
C MET A 702 -18.65 -8.20 20.64
N VAL A 703 -18.23 -9.42 20.94
CA VAL A 703 -17.57 -10.36 20.02
C VAL A 703 -18.42 -11.59 19.82
N VAL A 704 -18.63 -11.98 18.57
CA VAL A 704 -19.25 -13.26 18.21
C VAL A 704 -18.29 -14.06 17.33
N VAL A 705 -17.76 -15.15 17.84
CA VAL A 705 -16.96 -16.09 17.06
C VAL A 705 -17.88 -17.18 16.52
N VAL A 706 -17.85 -17.43 15.20
CA VAL A 706 -18.70 -18.43 14.55
C VAL A 706 -17.82 -19.48 13.88
N GLY A 707 -17.93 -20.75 14.28
CA GLY A 707 -17.11 -21.77 13.62
C GLY A 707 -16.85 -23.01 14.45
N ILE A 708 -15.65 -23.56 14.29
CA ILE A 708 -15.23 -24.85 14.86
C ILE A 708 -14.33 -24.61 16.07
N PRO A 709 -14.62 -25.22 17.24
CA PRO A 709 -13.77 -25.10 18.43
C PRO A 709 -12.31 -25.50 18.17
N LYS A 710 -12.10 -26.50 17.30
CA LYS A 710 -10.76 -26.96 16.92
C LYS A 710 -9.96 -25.86 16.18
N ALA A 711 -10.61 -25.06 15.34
CA ALA A 711 -9.96 -23.96 14.64
C ALA A 711 -9.58 -22.84 15.63
N LEU A 712 -10.46 -22.51 16.58
CA LEU A 712 -10.18 -21.55 17.64
C LEU A 712 -8.97 -21.99 18.48
N LYS A 713 -8.97 -23.27 18.91
CA LYS A 713 -7.84 -23.87 19.65
C LYS A 713 -6.53 -23.78 18.87
N TYR A 714 -6.58 -24.14 17.57
CA TYR A 714 -5.41 -24.07 16.71
C TYR A 714 -4.84 -22.65 16.62
N MET A 715 -5.71 -21.64 16.49
CA MET A 715 -5.25 -20.23 16.49
C MET A 715 -4.61 -19.82 17.81
N VAL A 716 -5.18 -20.24 18.95
CA VAL A 716 -4.64 -19.95 20.28
C VAL A 716 -3.25 -20.58 20.48
N ASP A 717 -3.04 -21.80 19.97
CA ASP A 717 -1.79 -22.54 20.13
C ASP A 717 -0.70 -22.09 19.15
N ASN A 718 -1.06 -21.50 18.00
CA ASN A 718 -0.13 -21.17 16.93
C ASN A 718 0.52 -19.80 17.13
N THR A 719 1.83 -19.79 17.42
CA THR A 719 2.66 -18.59 17.65
C THR A 719 3.57 -18.22 16.46
N ARG A 720 3.47 -18.92 15.34
CA ARG A 720 4.42 -18.81 14.21
C ARG A 720 4.55 -17.43 13.58
N SER A 721 3.58 -16.53 13.77
CA SER A 721 3.67 -15.17 13.24
C SER A 721 4.63 -14.26 13.99
N MET A 722 5.12 -14.68 15.17
CA MET A 722 6.01 -13.88 16.01
C MET A 722 7.48 -14.04 15.61
N GLU A 723 7.83 -15.11 14.89
CA GLU A 723 9.21 -15.39 14.50
C GLU A 723 9.56 -14.65 13.20
N ARG A 724 10.02 -13.41 13.34
CA ARG A 724 10.60 -12.64 12.24
C ARG A 724 12.11 -12.62 12.37
N TYR A 725 12.80 -12.85 11.27
CA TYR A 725 14.23 -12.56 11.19
C TYR A 725 14.42 -11.04 11.13
N SER A 726 14.84 -10.47 12.27
CA SER A 726 15.23 -9.08 12.45
C SER A 726 16.57 -9.02 13.20
N SER A 727 17.47 -8.15 12.78
CA SER A 727 18.74 -7.95 13.48
C SER A 727 18.72 -6.73 14.40
N LEU A 728 17.64 -5.95 14.42
CA LEU A 728 17.57 -4.68 15.14
C LEU A 728 17.84 -4.82 16.64
N ASN A 729 17.19 -5.79 17.30
CA ASN A 729 17.43 -6.10 18.71
C ASN A 729 18.91 -6.46 18.98
N TRP A 730 19.48 -7.34 18.15
CA TRP A 730 20.88 -7.75 18.25
C TRP A 730 21.82 -6.55 18.05
N ARG A 731 21.61 -5.71 17.02
CA ARG A 731 22.44 -4.53 16.75
C ARG A 731 22.46 -3.56 17.91
N ILE A 732 21.29 -3.27 18.50
CA ILE A 732 21.20 -2.36 19.65
C ILE A 732 22.00 -2.92 20.82
N LYS A 733 21.85 -4.21 21.13
CA LYS A 733 22.60 -4.86 22.23
C LYS A 733 24.11 -4.88 22.00
N GLU A 734 24.55 -5.14 20.77
CA GLU A 734 25.98 -5.14 20.44
C GLU A 734 26.62 -3.76 20.68
N VAL A 735 25.95 -2.68 20.24
CA VAL A 735 26.49 -1.33 20.49
C VAL A 735 26.56 -1.02 21.98
N ILE A 736 25.49 -1.29 22.74
CA ILE A 736 25.46 -1.05 24.18
C ILE A 736 26.57 -1.85 24.88
N SER A 737 26.79 -3.13 24.50
CA SER A 737 27.80 -3.98 25.10
C SER A 737 29.22 -3.47 24.82
N ASN A 738 29.47 -2.99 23.60
CA ASN A 738 30.79 -2.48 23.20
C ASN A 738 31.14 -1.15 23.91
N ASP A 739 30.13 -0.25 24.05
CA ASP A 739 30.35 1.04 24.75
C ASP A 739 30.63 0.86 26.25
N VAL A 740 30.13 -0.22 26.88
CA VAL A 740 30.41 -0.55 28.28
C VAL A 740 31.87 -1.02 28.47
N PHE A 741 32.45 -1.73 27.49
CA PHE A 741 33.83 -2.21 27.54
C PHE A 741 34.88 -1.14 27.19
N GLU A 742 34.51 -0.01 26.58
CA GLU A 742 35.45 1.11 26.35
C GLU A 742 35.52 2.12 27.49
N GLN A 743 34.67 1.99 28.53
CA GLN A 743 34.65 2.87 29.72
C GLN A 743 35.29 2.24 30.96
N ASP A 744 35.72 0.95 30.94
CA ASP A 744 36.53 0.28 31.94
C ASP A 744 38.01 0.17 31.48
#